data_fd39e900e3b118264787c76de8c3e571
#
_entry.id   fd39e900e3b118264787c76de8c3e571
#
_cell.length_a   1.000
_cell.length_b   1.000
_cell.length_c   1.000
_cell.angle_alpha   90.00
_cell.angle_beta   90.00
_cell.angle_gamma   90.00
#
_symmetry.space_group_name_H-M   'P 1'
#
loop_
_entity.id
_entity.type
_entity.pdbx_description
1 polymer ?
#
loop_
_entity_poly.entity_id
_entity_poly.type
_entity_poly.pdbx_seq_one_letter_code
_entity_poly.pdbx_strand_id
1 'polypeptide(L)'
;MNIQSPESSIALELNPTTGLPSLLTKVVAGVEQKQELECTLEIEINGDERRAPTGGIEYFNTSLLRDCRANGEISSYSTAHQEVFEVPVKVGEVKLSLLYQLNTHGPALSIASQFSQQNGVLVRNLVFNVKVKNVDSQSILNVPGNGLRSNLPIETLKDSVGVSPLGGLRGSSATIHLSDSKSSFVAWIDNDVEIPETEVSYADKNLNIKLVSNFASDLSCVRLLEVALMSFDFHLGTWEDFPRIFDTWLRTRGIASPANPPSWVKPAMIFEAQLGFSVFAKVNHYSPYPEVKDLIDDLDRIKNLGFTCIQLMPRQPYPSYNVHDYWDIDTSYGPEVEIRRLVQEAHKRGIRVILDVLLHGILDKEIIKTAADGVRSGPFSNLIEAKTEDSFSADVKDWHNYLIAWSRHIIDFEPYWTDGSPSRTVLEDQHPDWFYRFSSGEIAGVYTKAFDARNSEWQEYFTSAMMNLVEKLDIDGFRFDAPTYNDFHNWAPWARYRAGASALACTGLFEKMRPLFKKRKSDFLFYTEPSGLSLRRSMDLNYNYDEQWLVTALASPQTRKPWGISSAKDLASWIHDRDSVLPRGSMTAHHIDSHDTFWWPSWGSKWRREQFGVEYVRLLTLMFGLLPGPFMMFIGGEEGIEDLLPAIASIKQNEIWTDGSSHWWLSTYTPDDIFGLTHHLEDRAITLLINVSERVMRFDSEIPLESANPLLLNGSYALNNGVLELSPRSAIVLSHDWM
;
A
#
# COMPACT_ATOMS: atom_id res chain seq x y z
N MET A 1 -1.64 38.21 11.14
CA MET A 1 -2.56 37.76 12.19
C MET A 1 -1.87 36.68 12.99
N ASN A 2 -1.85 36.78 14.32
CA ASN A 2 -1.16 35.81 15.16
C ASN A 2 -2.17 34.95 15.92
N ILE A 3 -2.01 33.66 15.87
CA ILE A 3 -2.75 32.66 16.61
C ILE A 3 -1.77 32.01 17.58
N GLN A 4 -2.09 32.00 18.86
CA GLN A 4 -1.24 31.42 19.88
C GLN A 4 -2.09 30.73 20.93
N SER A 5 -1.73 29.53 21.30
CA SER A 5 -2.33 28.84 22.43
C SER A 5 -1.51 29.10 23.70
N PRO A 6 -2.14 29.57 24.79
CA PRO A 6 -1.45 29.76 26.06
C PRO A 6 -0.95 28.45 26.69
N GLU A 7 -1.60 27.34 26.37
CA GLU A 7 -1.29 26.00 26.92
C GLU A 7 -0.27 25.23 26.06
N SER A 8 -0.19 25.55 24.77
CA SER A 8 0.80 24.97 23.87
C SER A 8 1.86 26.01 23.55
N SER A 9 3.12 25.62 23.55
CA SER A 9 4.25 26.49 23.18
C SER A 9 4.30 26.77 21.67
N ILE A 10 3.12 26.88 21.01
CA ILE A 10 2.96 27.02 19.57
C ILE A 10 2.38 28.40 19.25
N ALA A 11 2.95 29.06 18.24
CA ALA A 11 2.39 30.26 17.63
C ALA A 11 2.38 30.12 16.10
N LEU A 12 1.29 30.57 15.50
CA LEU A 12 1.10 30.56 14.05
C LEU A 12 0.83 31.99 13.58
N GLU A 13 1.66 32.48 12.65
CA GLU A 13 1.37 33.71 11.94
C GLU A 13 0.66 33.38 10.62
N LEU A 14 -0.40 34.13 10.37
CA LEU A 14 -1.17 34.04 9.13
C LEU A 14 -0.91 35.25 8.25
N ASN A 15 -0.85 35.02 6.96
CA ASN A 15 -0.87 36.11 5.98
C ASN A 15 -2.19 36.86 6.10
N PRO A 16 -2.17 38.19 6.35
CA PRO A 16 -3.40 38.94 6.62
C PRO A 16 -4.34 39.03 5.42
N THR A 17 -3.82 38.87 4.21
CA THR A 17 -4.61 38.93 2.96
C THR A 17 -5.32 37.62 2.67
N THR A 18 -4.63 36.49 2.89
CA THR A 18 -5.13 35.17 2.48
C THR A 18 -5.68 34.34 3.64
N GLY A 19 -5.29 34.64 4.88
CA GLY A 19 -5.59 33.82 6.05
C GLY A 19 -4.77 32.53 6.14
N LEU A 20 -3.83 32.30 5.21
CA LEU A 20 -3.00 31.09 5.15
C LEU A 20 -1.73 31.22 6.00
N PRO A 21 -1.12 30.07 6.43
CA PRO A 21 0.09 30.08 7.23
C PRO A 21 1.25 30.82 6.57
N SER A 22 1.99 31.62 7.36
CA SER A 22 3.21 32.30 6.91
C SER A 22 4.43 32.01 7.80
N LEU A 23 4.23 31.79 9.11
CA LEU A 23 5.29 31.43 10.02
C LEU A 23 4.73 30.50 11.11
N LEU A 24 5.35 29.35 11.30
CA LEU A 24 5.08 28.47 12.43
C LEU A 24 6.24 28.56 13.42
N THR A 25 5.91 28.76 14.69
CA THR A 25 6.87 28.79 15.81
C THR A 25 6.45 27.82 16.88
N LYS A 26 7.40 27.03 17.42
CA LYS A 26 7.19 26.15 18.59
C LYS A 26 8.40 26.21 19.51
N VAL A 27 8.16 26.22 20.82
CA VAL A 27 9.21 26.07 21.81
C VAL A 27 9.31 24.59 22.19
N VAL A 28 10.42 23.95 21.85
CA VAL A 28 10.69 22.53 22.14
C VAL A 28 11.85 22.45 23.13
N ALA A 29 11.59 21.92 24.32
CA ALA A 29 12.57 21.83 25.42
C ALA A 29 13.33 23.17 25.70
N GLY A 30 12.60 24.28 25.64
CA GLY A 30 13.15 25.63 25.88
C GLY A 30 13.87 26.27 24.67
N VAL A 31 13.93 25.57 23.55
CA VAL A 31 14.52 26.10 22.29
C VAL A 31 13.41 26.48 21.32
N GLU A 32 13.44 27.72 20.85
CA GLU A 32 12.48 28.20 19.86
C GLU A 32 12.84 27.65 18.47
N GLN A 33 11.90 26.98 17.86
CA GLN A 33 11.95 26.49 16.46
C GLN A 33 11.04 27.35 15.60
N LYS A 34 11.50 27.71 14.41
CA LYS A 34 10.73 28.54 13.46
C LYS A 34 10.84 28.02 12.04
N GLN A 35 9.70 28.02 11.33
CA GLN A 35 9.68 27.71 9.92
C GLN A 35 8.81 28.71 9.16
N GLU A 36 9.41 29.43 8.23
CA GLU A 36 8.67 30.27 7.29
C GLU A 36 7.96 29.40 6.24
N LEU A 37 6.71 29.73 5.98
CA LEU A 37 5.85 29.07 5.03
C LEU A 37 5.28 30.05 4.01
N GLU A 38 5.08 29.59 2.79
CA GLU A 38 4.29 30.29 1.78
C GLU A 38 3.26 29.29 1.26
N CYS A 39 1.98 29.57 1.57
CA CYS A 39 0.90 28.64 1.27
C CYS A 39 -0.04 29.21 0.23
N THR A 40 -0.59 28.35 -0.64
CA THR A 40 -1.70 28.68 -1.53
C THR A 40 -2.80 27.64 -1.42
N LEU A 41 -4.04 28.08 -1.60
CA LEU A 41 -5.22 27.24 -1.62
C LEU A 41 -5.97 27.49 -2.92
N GLU A 42 -6.21 26.44 -3.68
CA GLU A 42 -6.93 26.46 -4.94
C GLU A 42 -8.10 25.47 -4.87
N ILE A 43 -9.19 25.77 -5.55
CA ILE A 43 -10.37 24.90 -5.60
C ILE A 43 -10.78 24.71 -7.04
N GLU A 44 -10.91 23.49 -7.48
CA GLU A 44 -11.47 23.15 -8.77
C GLU A 44 -12.97 22.85 -8.62
N ILE A 45 -13.79 23.56 -9.38
CA ILE A 45 -15.25 23.47 -9.26
C ILE A 45 -15.93 23.18 -10.59
N ASN A 46 -17.15 22.66 -10.50
CA ASN A 46 -18.09 22.44 -11.59
C ASN A 46 -17.53 21.55 -12.71
N GLY A 47 -17.93 21.77 -13.95
CA GLY A 47 -17.52 20.97 -15.09
C GLY A 47 -18.16 19.57 -15.11
N ASP A 48 -17.71 18.80 -16.07
CA ASP A 48 -18.17 17.46 -16.34
C ASP A 48 -17.07 16.44 -16.01
N GLU A 49 -17.46 15.18 -15.88
CA GLU A 49 -16.55 14.07 -15.68
C GLU A 49 -16.86 12.95 -16.65
N ARG A 50 -15.83 12.20 -16.98
CA ARG A 50 -15.97 10.96 -17.74
C ARG A 50 -14.97 9.95 -17.23
N ARG A 51 -15.21 8.70 -17.57
CA ARG A 51 -14.22 7.65 -17.36
C ARG A 51 -13.00 7.89 -18.25
N ALA A 52 -11.83 7.88 -17.66
CA ALA A 52 -10.59 7.92 -18.40
C ALA A 52 -10.37 6.61 -19.17
N PRO A 53 -9.78 6.64 -20.37
CA PRO A 53 -9.45 5.43 -21.10
C PRO A 53 -8.52 4.46 -20.35
N THR A 54 -7.74 4.96 -19.41
CA THR A 54 -6.82 4.19 -18.55
C THR A 54 -7.43 3.71 -17.23
N GLY A 55 -8.71 3.99 -16.98
CA GLY A 55 -9.35 3.89 -15.67
C GLY A 55 -9.24 5.22 -14.91
N GLY A 56 -10.04 5.39 -13.84
CA GLY A 56 -10.12 6.66 -13.11
C GLY A 56 -11.07 7.66 -13.75
N ILE A 57 -11.00 8.90 -13.31
CA ILE A 57 -11.89 9.98 -13.73
C ILE A 57 -11.08 11.08 -14.42
N GLU A 58 -11.59 11.55 -15.54
CA GLU A 58 -11.13 12.79 -16.18
C GLU A 58 -12.17 13.87 -15.99
N TYR A 59 -11.72 15.05 -15.57
CA TYR A 59 -12.55 16.24 -15.50
C TYR A 59 -12.31 17.14 -16.72
N PHE A 60 -13.35 17.77 -17.18
CA PHE A 60 -13.27 18.74 -18.27
C PHE A 60 -14.29 19.87 -18.07
N ASN A 61 -14.02 21.04 -18.67
CA ASN A 61 -14.83 22.24 -18.48
C ASN A 61 -14.91 22.71 -17.01
N THR A 62 -13.93 22.37 -16.20
CA THR A 62 -13.85 22.82 -14.80
C THR A 62 -13.35 24.26 -14.69
N SER A 63 -13.62 24.89 -13.56
CA SER A 63 -13.09 26.20 -13.20
C SER A 63 -12.14 26.07 -12.02
N LEU A 64 -10.87 26.46 -12.21
CA LEU A 64 -9.87 26.47 -11.15
C LEU A 64 -9.81 27.86 -10.51
N LEU A 65 -10.23 27.95 -9.26
CA LEU A 65 -10.24 29.16 -8.44
C LEU A 65 -8.93 29.25 -7.65
N ARG A 66 -8.22 30.40 -7.75
CA ARG A 66 -6.91 30.63 -7.13
C ARG A 66 -6.85 31.82 -6.18
N ASP A 67 -7.81 32.72 -6.23
CA ASP A 67 -7.80 33.95 -5.43
C ASP A 67 -8.34 33.66 -4.02
N CYS A 68 -7.45 33.17 -3.15
CA CYS A 68 -7.76 32.96 -1.73
C CYS A 68 -7.63 34.26 -0.95
N ARG A 69 -8.67 34.67 -0.21
CA ARG A 69 -8.69 35.89 0.60
C ARG A 69 -9.36 35.63 1.95
N ALA A 70 -8.81 36.22 3.01
CA ALA A 70 -9.47 36.29 4.30
C ALA A 70 -10.81 37.04 4.16
N ASN A 71 -11.88 36.51 4.76
CA ASN A 71 -13.25 36.98 4.51
C ASN A 71 -14.10 37.02 5.82
N GLY A 72 -13.55 37.52 6.90
CA GLY A 72 -14.28 37.65 8.15
C GLY A 72 -13.36 37.74 9.36
N GLU A 73 -13.96 37.77 10.53
CA GLU A 73 -13.25 37.77 11.81
C GLU A 73 -12.87 36.33 12.21
N ILE A 74 -11.74 36.20 12.87
CA ILE A 74 -11.29 34.90 13.44
C ILE A 74 -12.13 34.65 14.69
N SER A 75 -12.68 33.44 14.75
CA SER A 75 -13.29 32.91 15.98
C SER A 75 -12.46 31.77 16.53
N SER A 76 -12.60 31.48 17.83
CA SER A 76 -11.92 30.35 18.45
C SER A 76 -12.79 29.64 19.46
N TYR A 77 -12.52 28.36 19.65
CA TYR A 77 -13.09 27.53 20.70
C TYR A 77 -12.09 26.47 21.15
N SER A 78 -12.24 26.03 22.40
CA SER A 78 -11.35 25.01 22.97
C SER A 78 -12.10 23.72 23.23
N THR A 79 -11.40 22.60 23.05
CA THR A 79 -11.80 21.29 23.49
C THR A 79 -10.83 20.79 24.57
N ALA A 80 -11.02 19.57 25.11
CA ALA A 80 -10.14 19.00 26.12
C ALA A 80 -8.67 18.83 25.64
N HIS A 81 -8.42 18.78 24.32
CA HIS A 81 -7.11 18.41 23.76
C HIS A 81 -6.61 19.34 22.66
N GLN A 82 -7.38 20.35 22.30
CA GLN A 82 -7.02 21.26 21.23
C GLN A 82 -7.71 22.61 21.36
N GLU A 83 -7.04 23.63 20.86
CA GLU A 83 -7.60 24.94 20.64
C GLU A 83 -7.77 25.15 19.13
N VAL A 84 -8.98 25.45 18.70
CA VAL A 84 -9.35 25.56 17.28
C VAL A 84 -9.62 27.02 16.95
N PHE A 85 -8.93 27.53 15.93
CA PHE A 85 -9.15 28.85 15.36
C PHE A 85 -9.80 28.70 14.00
N GLU A 86 -10.97 29.24 13.85
CA GLU A 86 -11.71 29.27 12.60
C GLU A 86 -11.44 30.58 11.88
N VAL A 87 -10.87 30.51 10.69
CA VAL A 87 -10.51 31.64 9.83
C VAL A 87 -11.37 31.59 8.57
N PRO A 88 -12.41 32.41 8.46
CA PRO A 88 -13.21 32.48 7.26
C PRO A 88 -12.38 32.98 6.06
N VAL A 89 -12.45 32.24 4.96
CA VAL A 89 -11.77 32.62 3.70
C VAL A 89 -12.73 32.46 2.52
N LYS A 90 -12.35 33.07 1.41
CA LYS A 90 -13.03 32.95 0.13
C LYS A 90 -12.00 32.61 -0.94
N VAL A 91 -12.26 31.58 -1.72
CA VAL A 91 -11.45 31.21 -2.88
C VAL A 91 -12.31 31.41 -4.13
N GLY A 92 -12.02 32.49 -4.87
CA GLY A 92 -12.94 32.92 -5.92
C GLY A 92 -14.34 33.19 -5.36
N GLU A 93 -15.32 32.43 -5.77
CA GLU A 93 -16.72 32.53 -5.30
C GLU A 93 -17.05 31.62 -4.14
N VAL A 94 -16.22 30.58 -3.88
CA VAL A 94 -16.45 29.57 -2.85
C VAL A 94 -16.05 30.12 -1.48
N LYS A 95 -16.97 30.04 -0.50
CA LYS A 95 -16.73 30.40 0.89
C LYS A 95 -16.44 29.14 1.70
N LEU A 96 -15.43 29.20 2.57
CA LEU A 96 -15.07 28.14 3.50
C LEU A 96 -14.39 28.74 4.72
N SER A 97 -14.23 27.95 5.77
CA SER A 97 -13.36 28.29 6.91
C SER A 97 -12.12 27.40 6.89
N LEU A 98 -10.97 27.98 7.19
CA LEU A 98 -9.78 27.22 7.55
C LEU A 98 -9.79 27.00 9.06
N LEU A 99 -9.65 25.74 9.48
CA LEU A 99 -9.57 25.36 10.87
C LEU A 99 -8.11 25.09 11.22
N TYR A 100 -7.55 25.92 12.11
CA TYR A 100 -6.21 25.75 12.68
C TYR A 100 -6.35 25.14 14.07
N GLN A 101 -5.99 23.88 14.19
CA GLN A 101 -6.11 23.09 15.43
C GLN A 101 -4.72 23.04 16.07
N LEU A 102 -4.54 23.76 17.18
CA LEU A 102 -3.35 23.69 18.01
C LEU A 102 -3.54 22.59 19.04
N ASN A 103 -2.78 21.51 18.91
CA ASN A 103 -3.00 20.29 19.67
C ASN A 103 -2.07 20.20 20.89
N THR A 104 -2.58 19.71 22.01
CA THR A 104 -1.78 19.35 23.18
C THR A 104 -1.20 17.93 23.06
N HIS A 105 -1.82 17.08 22.24
CA HIS A 105 -1.38 15.73 21.92
C HIS A 105 -1.42 15.53 20.40
N GLY A 106 -0.45 14.85 19.84
CA GLY A 106 -0.33 14.68 18.39
C GLY A 106 0.55 15.74 17.74
N PRO A 107 0.41 15.96 16.42
CA PRO A 107 1.13 17.03 15.72
C PRO A 107 0.75 18.39 16.28
N ALA A 108 1.71 19.30 16.37
CA ALA A 108 1.54 20.60 16.99
C ALA A 108 0.42 21.44 16.38
N LEU A 109 0.33 21.45 15.04
CA LEU A 109 -0.67 22.14 14.26
C LEU A 109 -1.32 21.17 13.27
N SER A 110 -2.65 21.12 13.25
CA SER A 110 -3.40 20.48 12.16
C SER A 110 -4.24 21.52 11.43
N ILE A 111 -4.31 21.40 10.11
CA ILE A 111 -5.07 22.31 9.25
C ILE A 111 -6.14 21.51 8.52
N ALA A 112 -7.37 21.99 8.59
CA ALA A 112 -8.49 21.49 7.80
C ALA A 112 -9.22 22.64 7.10
N SER A 113 -9.94 22.31 6.04
CA SER A 113 -10.92 23.21 5.42
C SER A 113 -12.32 22.76 5.79
N GLN A 114 -13.22 23.71 6.04
CA GLN A 114 -14.61 23.43 6.39
C GLN A 114 -15.54 24.17 5.44
N PHE A 115 -16.39 23.43 4.75
CA PHE A 115 -17.37 23.95 3.82
C PHE A 115 -18.76 23.93 4.44
N SER A 116 -19.54 24.96 4.21
CA SER A 116 -20.97 25.02 4.51
C SER A 116 -21.78 24.91 3.21
N GLN A 117 -23.09 24.78 3.35
CA GLN A 117 -23.99 24.68 2.21
C GLN A 117 -23.89 25.88 1.26
N GLN A 118 -23.70 25.59 -0.01
CA GLN A 118 -23.64 26.58 -1.10
C GLN A 118 -24.30 26.00 -2.35
N ASN A 119 -25.32 26.68 -2.85
CA ASN A 119 -26.06 26.21 -4.02
C ASN A 119 -25.26 26.47 -5.31
N GLY A 120 -25.29 25.49 -6.21
CA GLY A 120 -24.67 25.60 -7.53
C GLY A 120 -23.15 25.45 -7.52
N VAL A 121 -22.57 24.96 -6.44
CA VAL A 121 -21.13 24.70 -6.32
C VAL A 121 -20.90 23.19 -6.20
N LEU A 122 -20.28 22.64 -7.22
CA LEU A 122 -19.81 21.26 -7.26
C LEU A 122 -18.29 21.28 -7.14
N VAL A 123 -17.75 20.97 -5.98
CA VAL A 123 -16.30 20.89 -5.78
C VAL A 123 -15.79 19.59 -6.37
N ARG A 124 -14.70 19.65 -7.14
CA ARG A 124 -13.98 18.48 -7.67
C ARG A 124 -12.76 18.19 -6.81
N ASN A 125 -11.83 19.13 -6.78
CA ASN A 125 -10.56 19.00 -6.08
C ASN A 125 -10.30 20.22 -5.21
N LEU A 126 -9.51 20.00 -4.16
CA LEU A 126 -8.90 21.07 -3.38
C LEU A 126 -7.39 20.87 -3.44
N VAL A 127 -6.66 21.90 -3.84
CA VAL A 127 -5.20 21.89 -3.94
C VAL A 127 -4.61 22.78 -2.87
N PHE A 128 -3.80 22.21 -2.00
CA PHE A 128 -3.07 22.94 -0.97
C PHE A 128 -1.58 22.82 -1.23
N ASN A 129 -0.94 23.94 -1.56
CA ASN A 129 0.50 24.00 -1.77
C ASN A 129 1.16 24.65 -0.56
N VAL A 130 2.23 24.05 -0.10
CA VAL A 130 3.08 24.55 0.99
C VAL A 130 4.51 24.62 0.49
N LYS A 131 5.07 25.82 0.52
CA LYS A 131 6.48 26.07 0.30
C LYS A 131 7.14 26.30 1.65
N VAL A 132 7.95 25.35 2.09
CA VAL A 132 8.79 25.43 3.28
C VAL A 132 10.03 26.22 2.87
N LYS A 133 10.19 27.44 3.38
CA LYS A 133 11.21 28.40 2.91
C LYS A 133 12.54 28.25 3.64
N ASN A 134 13.59 28.68 2.97
CA ASN A 134 14.93 28.80 3.53
C ASN A 134 15.49 27.47 4.09
N VAL A 135 15.17 26.35 3.44
CA VAL A 135 15.68 25.04 3.80
C VAL A 135 17.17 24.97 3.54
N ASP A 136 17.93 24.56 4.56
CA ASP A 136 19.37 24.37 4.43
C ASP A 136 19.67 23.26 3.41
N SER A 137 20.60 23.50 2.52
CA SER A 137 21.03 22.53 1.51
C SER A 137 21.64 21.25 2.10
N GLN A 138 22.09 21.32 3.34
CA GLN A 138 22.62 20.17 4.09
C GLN A 138 21.51 19.36 4.81
N SER A 139 20.25 19.80 4.73
CA SER A 139 19.15 19.08 5.35
C SER A 139 18.94 17.71 4.74
N ILE A 140 18.49 16.79 5.58
CA ILE A 140 18.15 15.41 5.22
C ILE A 140 16.63 15.27 5.16
N LEU A 141 16.15 14.68 4.08
CA LEU A 141 14.75 14.39 3.85
C LEU A 141 14.48 12.89 4.03
N ASN A 142 13.48 12.55 4.84
CA ASN A 142 12.93 11.21 4.95
C ASN A 142 11.43 11.24 4.64
N VAL A 143 11.01 10.38 3.71
CA VAL A 143 9.61 10.15 3.34
C VAL A 143 9.42 8.64 3.24
N PRO A 144 9.18 7.94 4.36
CA PRO A 144 9.21 6.49 4.39
C PRO A 144 8.04 5.85 3.64
N GLY A 145 8.29 4.72 3.03
CA GLY A 145 7.27 3.91 2.35
C GLY A 145 6.89 4.40 0.95
N ASN A 146 7.79 5.11 0.27
CA ASN A 146 7.66 5.51 -1.14
C ASN A 146 8.95 5.21 -1.92
N GLY A 147 9.12 5.73 -3.12
CA GLY A 147 10.29 5.49 -3.96
C GLY A 147 11.56 6.24 -3.56
N LEU A 148 11.55 7.09 -2.53
CA LEU A 148 12.72 7.82 -2.06
C LEU A 148 13.56 6.95 -1.13
N ARG A 149 14.90 7.03 -1.24
CA ARG A 149 15.77 6.36 -0.28
C ARG A 149 15.73 7.06 1.08
N SER A 150 16.06 6.32 2.12
CA SER A 150 16.25 6.87 3.46
C SER A 150 17.41 7.87 3.52
N ASN A 151 17.32 8.81 4.44
CA ASN A 151 18.36 9.82 4.70
C ASN A 151 18.81 10.56 3.42
N LEU A 152 17.81 10.98 2.62
CA LEU A 152 18.06 11.63 1.33
C LEU A 152 18.63 13.05 1.54
N PRO A 153 19.86 13.37 1.09
CA PRO A 153 20.32 14.76 1.03
C PRO A 153 19.37 15.56 0.14
N ILE A 154 18.77 16.63 0.66
CA ILE A 154 17.69 17.34 -0.01
C ILE A 154 18.08 17.88 -1.39
N GLU A 155 19.33 18.24 -1.57
CA GLU A 155 19.84 18.73 -2.87
C GLU A 155 19.76 17.69 -4.00
N THR A 156 19.59 16.40 -3.67
CA THR A 156 19.41 15.35 -4.68
C THR A 156 17.99 15.30 -5.23
N LEU A 157 17.02 15.91 -4.56
CA LEU A 157 15.62 15.95 -4.96
C LEU A 157 15.37 17.10 -5.96
N LYS A 158 15.82 16.92 -7.20
CA LYS A 158 15.66 17.91 -8.27
C LYS A 158 14.35 17.77 -9.03
N ASP A 159 13.78 16.59 -9.04
CA ASP A 159 12.52 16.28 -9.72
C ASP A 159 11.37 16.35 -8.71
N SER A 160 10.14 16.57 -9.20
CA SER A 160 8.93 16.33 -8.40
C SER A 160 8.70 14.84 -8.26
N VAL A 161 8.50 14.38 -7.03
CA VAL A 161 8.27 12.97 -6.71
C VAL A 161 6.93 12.83 -6.00
N GLY A 162 6.10 11.95 -6.54
CA GLY A 162 4.81 11.62 -5.94
C GLY A 162 5.00 10.88 -4.61
N VAL A 163 4.29 11.33 -3.59
CA VAL A 163 4.18 10.72 -2.27
C VAL A 163 2.71 10.47 -2.01
N SER A 164 2.28 9.22 -2.08
CA SER A 164 0.89 8.88 -1.79
C SER A 164 0.78 8.24 -0.41
N PRO A 165 0.03 8.82 0.53
CA PRO A 165 -0.17 8.27 1.88
C PRO A 165 -0.96 6.96 1.87
N LEU A 166 -1.77 6.74 0.84
CA LEU A 166 -2.65 5.58 0.72
C LEU A 166 -2.61 4.98 -0.67
N GLY A 167 -1.69 5.39 -1.50
CA GLY A 167 -1.61 4.89 -2.86
C GLY A 167 -1.74 3.37 -2.86
N GLY A 168 -2.61 2.83 -3.71
CA GLY A 168 -2.86 1.40 -3.81
C GLY A 168 -1.61 0.56 -4.00
N LEU A 169 -0.51 1.21 -4.37
CA LEU A 169 0.80 0.58 -4.59
C LEU A 169 1.85 0.96 -3.53
N ARG A 170 1.55 1.85 -2.57
CA ARG A 170 2.57 2.42 -1.67
C ARG A 170 2.10 2.44 -0.23
N GLY A 171 2.83 1.78 0.65
CA GLY A 171 2.57 1.76 2.09
C GLY A 171 3.17 2.95 2.84
N SER A 172 3.04 4.16 2.30
CA SER A 172 3.60 5.36 2.91
C SER A 172 2.90 5.73 4.22
N SER A 173 3.69 6.24 5.19
CA SER A 173 3.16 6.87 6.40
C SER A 173 2.60 8.28 6.15
N ALA A 174 2.73 8.80 4.95
CA ALA A 174 2.38 10.18 4.59
C ALA A 174 3.15 11.26 5.36
N THR A 175 4.29 10.93 5.93
CA THR A 175 5.15 11.88 6.62
C THR A 175 6.26 12.40 5.73
N ILE A 176 6.52 13.70 5.82
CA ILE A 176 7.65 14.38 5.18
C ILE A 176 8.47 14.95 6.30
N HIS A 177 9.57 14.29 6.62
CA HIS A 177 10.46 14.64 7.73
C HIS A 177 11.72 15.31 7.18
N LEU A 178 11.93 16.54 7.58
CA LEU A 178 13.09 17.35 7.20
C LEU A 178 13.92 17.63 8.45
N SER A 179 15.15 17.17 8.49
CA SER A 179 16.06 17.39 9.62
C SER A 179 17.29 18.17 9.21
N ASP A 180 17.72 19.05 10.09
CA ASP A 180 19.08 19.58 10.13
C ASP A 180 19.90 18.91 11.23
N SER A 181 21.07 19.48 11.58
CA SER A 181 21.95 18.90 12.61
C SER A 181 21.40 18.99 14.05
N LYS A 182 20.28 19.67 14.30
CA LYS A 182 19.80 19.99 15.66
C LYS A 182 18.32 19.77 15.86
N SER A 183 17.52 19.91 14.82
CA SER A 183 16.08 19.89 14.91
C SER A 183 15.44 19.32 13.63
N SER A 184 14.21 18.97 13.74
CA SER A 184 13.44 18.45 12.63
C SER A 184 12.10 19.19 12.49
N PHE A 185 11.73 19.45 11.26
CA PHE A 185 10.39 19.89 10.85
C PHE A 185 9.67 18.74 10.17
N VAL A 186 8.43 18.51 10.54
CA VAL A 186 7.61 17.42 9.99
C VAL A 186 6.34 17.98 9.41
N ALA A 187 6.01 17.57 8.20
CA ALA A 187 4.68 17.67 7.63
C ALA A 187 4.05 16.26 7.56
N TRP A 188 2.82 16.12 8.02
CA TRP A 188 2.06 14.89 7.97
C TRP A 188 0.74 15.09 7.24
N ILE A 189 0.46 14.24 6.26
CA ILE A 189 -0.78 14.25 5.51
C ILE A 189 -1.70 13.25 6.18
N ASP A 190 -2.55 13.76 7.07
CA ASP A 190 -3.52 12.97 7.80
C ASP A 190 -4.78 12.80 6.98
N ASN A 191 -5.07 11.58 6.61
CA ASN A 191 -6.21 11.29 5.77
C ASN A 191 -6.90 9.99 6.16
N ASP A 192 -8.07 10.12 6.76
CA ASP A 192 -8.92 9.02 7.17
C ASP A 192 -10.13 8.80 6.25
N VAL A 193 -10.34 9.66 5.26
CA VAL A 193 -11.57 9.67 4.46
C VAL A 193 -11.35 9.70 2.96
N GLU A 194 -10.39 10.47 2.46
CA GLU A 194 -10.01 10.53 1.05
C GLU A 194 -8.58 10.08 0.82
N ILE A 195 -8.25 9.74 -0.41
CA ILE A 195 -6.88 9.50 -0.85
C ILE A 195 -6.35 10.78 -1.52
N PRO A 196 -5.49 11.59 -0.87
CA PRO A 196 -4.88 12.73 -1.52
C PRO A 196 -3.72 12.30 -2.40
N GLU A 197 -3.54 13.01 -3.51
CA GLU A 197 -2.31 12.99 -4.26
C GLU A 197 -1.34 13.97 -3.63
N THR A 198 -0.10 13.56 -3.43
CA THR A 198 0.92 14.42 -2.83
C THR A 198 2.21 14.33 -3.62
N GLU A 199 2.81 15.48 -3.86
CA GLU A 199 4.10 15.60 -4.53
C GLU A 199 5.05 16.44 -3.67
N VAL A 200 6.34 16.07 -3.72
CA VAL A 200 7.41 16.86 -3.11
C VAL A 200 8.48 17.18 -4.13
N SER A 201 9.04 18.39 -4.04
CA SER A 201 10.18 18.82 -4.85
C SER A 201 11.03 19.83 -4.09
N TYR A 202 12.31 19.96 -4.46
CA TYR A 202 13.20 20.96 -3.87
C TYR A 202 13.79 21.85 -4.95
N ALA A 203 13.59 23.14 -4.81
CA ALA A 203 14.13 24.16 -5.70
C ALA A 203 14.33 25.49 -4.96
N ASP A 204 15.33 26.27 -5.35
CA ASP A 204 15.59 27.62 -4.84
C ASP A 204 15.62 27.70 -3.30
N LYS A 205 16.22 26.72 -2.64
CA LYS A 205 16.24 26.54 -1.18
C LYS A 205 14.87 26.43 -0.53
N ASN A 206 13.89 25.94 -1.26
CA ASN A 206 12.56 25.66 -0.72
C ASN A 206 12.18 24.22 -0.96
N LEU A 207 11.58 23.58 0.04
CA LEU A 207 10.86 22.33 -0.11
C LEU A 207 9.41 22.65 -0.46
N ASN A 208 8.97 22.22 -1.62
CA ASN A 208 7.60 22.39 -2.07
C ASN A 208 6.82 21.10 -1.82
N ILE A 209 5.67 21.21 -1.18
CA ILE A 209 4.75 20.13 -0.91
C ILE A 209 3.43 20.49 -1.56
N LYS A 210 2.94 19.67 -2.48
CA LYS A 210 1.64 19.84 -3.11
C LYS A 210 0.73 18.72 -2.66
N LEU A 211 -0.44 19.08 -2.16
CA LEU A 211 -1.51 18.15 -1.81
C LEU A 211 -2.73 18.44 -2.68
N VAL A 212 -3.25 17.39 -3.33
CA VAL A 212 -4.52 17.44 -4.06
C VAL A 212 -5.49 16.47 -3.36
N SER A 213 -6.54 17.02 -2.77
CA SER A 213 -7.60 16.23 -2.15
C SER A 213 -8.78 16.11 -3.11
N ASN A 214 -9.08 14.88 -3.50
CA ASN A 214 -10.16 14.52 -4.43
C ASN A 214 -11.46 14.21 -3.68
N PHE A 215 -11.79 14.95 -2.64
CA PHE A 215 -12.96 14.65 -1.80
C PHE A 215 -14.29 14.76 -2.53
N ALA A 216 -14.35 15.48 -3.60
CA ALA A 216 -15.50 15.75 -4.46
C ALA A 216 -16.83 15.89 -3.71
N SER A 217 -17.54 16.99 -3.87
CA SER A 217 -18.79 17.25 -3.13
C SER A 217 -19.71 18.19 -3.87
N ASP A 218 -21.00 17.90 -3.85
CA ASP A 218 -22.06 18.85 -4.16
C ASP A 218 -22.38 19.64 -2.89
N LEU A 219 -21.91 20.87 -2.82
CA LEU A 219 -22.09 21.71 -1.63
C LEU A 219 -23.57 22.07 -1.37
N SER A 220 -24.47 21.85 -2.31
CA SER A 220 -25.91 22.01 -2.05
C SER A 220 -26.46 20.92 -1.12
N CYS A 221 -25.80 19.77 -1.06
CA CYS A 221 -26.18 18.61 -0.26
C CYS A 221 -25.51 18.55 1.12
N VAL A 222 -24.57 19.45 1.43
CA VAL A 222 -23.87 19.45 2.72
C VAL A 222 -24.47 20.44 3.72
N ARG A 223 -24.47 20.06 4.99
CA ARG A 223 -24.70 21.02 6.09
C ARG A 223 -23.36 21.62 6.52
N LEU A 224 -22.39 20.75 6.77
CA LEU A 224 -21.02 21.08 7.15
C LEU A 224 -20.13 19.93 6.69
N LEU A 225 -19.03 20.24 6.01
CA LEU A 225 -18.07 19.26 5.50
C LEU A 225 -16.67 19.70 5.85
N GLU A 226 -15.97 18.90 6.65
CA GLU A 226 -14.57 19.10 6.99
C GLU A 226 -13.69 18.22 6.11
N VAL A 227 -12.61 18.79 5.59
CA VAL A 227 -11.59 18.11 4.77
C VAL A 227 -10.23 18.43 5.38
N ALA A 228 -9.57 17.39 5.88
CA ALA A 228 -8.22 17.52 6.41
C ALA A 228 -7.24 17.91 5.29
N LEU A 229 -6.29 18.78 5.60
CA LEU A 229 -5.24 19.19 4.68
C LEU A 229 -3.89 18.64 5.11
N MET A 230 -3.29 19.22 6.14
CA MET A 230 -1.93 18.87 6.55
C MET A 230 -1.71 19.21 8.02
N SER A 231 -0.87 18.44 8.67
CA SER A 231 -0.40 18.70 10.03
C SER A 231 1.08 19.01 10.03
N PHE A 232 1.54 19.83 10.98
CA PHE A 232 2.93 20.24 11.13
C PHE A 232 3.40 20.11 12.56
N ASP A 233 4.68 19.78 12.71
CA ASP A 233 5.34 19.78 14.02
C ASP A 233 6.84 20.03 13.93
N PHE A 234 7.44 20.28 15.09
CA PHE A 234 8.89 20.30 15.31
C PHE A 234 9.27 19.34 16.44
N HIS A 235 10.40 18.70 16.31
CA HIS A 235 11.03 18.01 17.42
C HIS A 235 12.54 18.23 17.45
N LEU A 236 13.17 18.04 18.62
CA LEU A 236 14.62 17.99 18.72
C LEU A 236 15.09 16.58 18.37
N GLY A 237 16.26 16.49 17.72
CA GLY A 237 16.80 15.23 17.24
C GLY A 237 16.61 15.03 15.74
N THR A 238 16.91 13.83 15.31
CA THR A 238 16.96 13.42 13.92
C THR A 238 15.83 12.44 13.59
N TRP A 239 15.96 11.75 12.45
CA TRP A 239 14.99 10.74 12.03
C TRP A 239 14.84 9.59 13.05
N GLU A 240 15.90 9.17 13.72
CA GLU A 240 15.87 8.05 14.66
C GLU A 240 14.91 8.25 15.85
N ASP A 241 14.65 9.51 16.22
CA ASP A 241 13.72 9.86 17.31
C ASP A 241 12.25 9.89 16.86
N PHE A 242 12.03 10.11 15.56
CA PHE A 242 10.69 10.37 15.00
C PHE A 242 9.72 9.18 15.11
N PRO A 243 10.09 7.91 14.86
CA PRO A 243 9.15 6.79 14.92
C PRO A 243 8.37 6.69 16.24
N ARG A 244 9.02 6.98 17.38
CA ARG A 244 8.38 6.98 18.70
C ARG A 244 7.36 8.12 18.83
N ILE A 245 7.67 9.27 18.28
CA ILE A 245 6.77 10.44 18.26
C ILE A 245 5.57 10.12 17.40
N PHE A 246 5.82 9.56 16.22
CA PHE A 246 4.79 9.21 15.25
C PHE A 246 3.83 8.11 15.74
N ASP A 247 4.33 7.07 16.42
CA ASP A 247 3.48 6.06 17.07
C ASP A 247 2.48 6.70 18.06
N THR A 248 2.92 7.75 18.77
CA THR A 248 2.02 8.51 19.65
C THR A 248 0.94 9.24 18.83
N TRP A 249 1.30 9.87 17.70
CA TRP A 249 0.32 10.54 16.83
C TRP A 249 -0.70 9.57 16.25
N LEU A 250 -0.24 8.41 15.76
CA LEU A 250 -1.13 7.37 15.25
C LEU A 250 -2.15 6.94 16.29
N ARG A 251 -1.72 6.73 17.55
CA ARG A 251 -2.61 6.35 18.65
C ARG A 251 -3.64 7.42 18.98
N THR A 252 -3.28 8.71 18.91
CA THR A 252 -4.26 9.81 19.13
C THR A 252 -5.33 9.85 18.05
N ARG A 253 -5.04 9.30 16.87
CA ARG A 253 -5.99 9.13 15.73
C ARG A 253 -6.71 7.79 15.73
N GLY A 254 -6.48 6.95 16.76
CA GLY A 254 -7.06 5.61 16.84
C GLY A 254 -6.47 4.64 15.80
N ILE A 255 -5.30 4.95 15.23
CA ILE A 255 -4.61 4.09 14.28
C ILE A 255 -3.65 3.19 15.06
N ALA A 256 -4.06 1.96 15.29
CA ALA A 256 -3.27 0.93 15.97
C ALA A 256 -3.50 -0.42 15.29
N SER A 257 -2.47 -1.24 15.23
CA SER A 257 -2.64 -2.62 14.73
C SER A 257 -3.51 -3.44 15.67
N PRO A 258 -4.23 -4.45 15.15
CA PRO A 258 -5.02 -5.36 15.96
C PRO A 258 -4.19 -6.03 17.06
N ALA A 259 -4.75 -6.11 18.27
CA ALA A 259 -4.06 -6.68 19.43
C ALA A 259 -3.90 -8.20 19.37
N ASN A 260 -4.65 -8.88 18.50
CA ASN A 260 -4.74 -10.34 18.44
C ASN A 260 -4.56 -10.89 17.00
N PRO A 261 -3.42 -10.61 16.34
CA PRO A 261 -3.14 -11.25 15.06
C PRO A 261 -2.98 -12.77 15.27
N PRO A 262 -3.31 -13.60 14.27
CA PRO A 262 -3.09 -15.04 14.37
C PRO A 262 -1.59 -15.35 14.49
N SER A 263 -1.21 -16.14 15.49
CA SER A 263 0.21 -16.46 15.75
C SER A 263 0.91 -17.20 14.59
N TRP A 264 0.16 -17.94 13.79
CA TRP A 264 0.68 -18.67 12.65
C TRP A 264 1.12 -17.78 11.47
N VAL A 265 0.67 -16.53 11.44
CA VAL A 265 0.90 -15.63 10.28
C VAL A 265 2.34 -15.15 10.21
N LYS A 266 2.94 -14.74 11.32
CA LYS A 266 4.29 -14.16 11.32
C LYS A 266 5.36 -15.09 10.70
N PRO A 267 5.41 -16.39 11.03
CA PRO A 267 6.32 -17.34 10.39
C PRO A 267 5.82 -17.93 9.09
N ALA A 268 4.67 -17.51 8.57
CA ALA A 268 4.06 -18.19 7.44
C ALA A 268 4.89 -18.09 6.16
N MET A 269 4.88 -19.18 5.41
CA MET A 269 5.26 -19.25 4.02
C MET A 269 3.98 -19.43 3.22
N ILE A 270 3.61 -18.43 2.41
CA ILE A 270 2.33 -18.38 1.68
C ILE A 270 2.58 -18.74 0.21
N PHE A 271 1.88 -19.74 -0.27
CA PHE A 271 1.88 -20.17 -1.67
C PHE A 271 0.66 -19.60 -2.37
N GLU A 272 0.85 -18.69 -3.31
CA GLU A 272 -0.23 -18.17 -4.17
C GLU A 272 -0.56 -19.20 -5.25
N ALA A 273 -1.68 -19.87 -5.12
CA ALA A 273 -2.14 -20.91 -6.04
C ALA A 273 -3.25 -20.38 -6.96
N GLN A 274 -3.05 -20.54 -8.26
CA GLN A 274 -4.05 -20.24 -9.28
C GLN A 274 -4.70 -21.50 -9.81
N LEU A 275 -6.03 -21.51 -9.90
CA LEU A 275 -6.80 -22.60 -10.46
C LEU A 275 -7.31 -22.29 -11.86
N GLY A 276 -7.58 -23.33 -12.62
CA GLY A 276 -8.25 -23.26 -13.90
C GLY A 276 -7.32 -23.04 -15.09
N PHE A 277 -7.92 -22.66 -16.21
CA PHE A 277 -7.18 -22.42 -17.44
C PHE A 277 -6.59 -21.02 -17.45
N SER A 278 -5.27 -20.91 -17.46
CA SER A 278 -4.58 -19.64 -17.64
C SER A 278 -4.40 -19.35 -19.11
N VAL A 279 -4.77 -18.14 -19.54
CA VAL A 279 -4.48 -17.65 -20.89
C VAL A 279 -2.99 -17.51 -21.14
N PHE A 280 -2.20 -17.49 -20.09
CA PHE A 280 -0.75 -17.35 -20.12
C PHE A 280 0.00 -18.67 -20.03
N ALA A 281 -0.69 -19.81 -19.88
CA ALA A 281 -0.09 -21.11 -19.71
C ALA A 281 0.87 -21.49 -20.85
N LYS A 282 0.61 -21.06 -22.07
CA LYS A 282 1.50 -21.32 -23.23
C LYS A 282 2.85 -20.64 -23.08
N VAL A 283 2.90 -19.49 -22.42
CA VAL A 283 4.10 -18.67 -22.33
C VAL A 283 4.94 -19.00 -21.11
N ASN A 284 4.28 -19.29 -19.96
CA ASN A 284 4.97 -19.26 -18.66
C ASN A 284 4.64 -20.43 -17.73
N HIS A 285 4.06 -21.51 -18.19
CA HIS A 285 3.59 -22.60 -17.30
C HIS A 285 2.77 -22.06 -16.11
N TYR A 286 1.95 -21.08 -16.36
CA TYR A 286 1.41 -20.16 -15.39
C TYR A 286 0.32 -20.72 -14.49
N SER A 287 -0.30 -21.81 -14.86
CA SER A 287 -1.28 -22.50 -14.01
C SER A 287 -1.16 -24.01 -14.22
N PRO A 288 -0.40 -24.69 -13.38
CA PRO A 288 -0.27 -26.13 -13.45
C PRO A 288 -1.51 -26.86 -12.89
N TYR A 289 -2.49 -26.15 -12.34
CA TYR A 289 -3.69 -26.70 -11.72
C TYR A 289 -4.96 -26.42 -12.53
N PRO A 290 -5.22 -27.11 -13.66
CA PRO A 290 -6.45 -26.97 -14.42
C PRO A 290 -7.70 -27.18 -13.57
N GLU A 291 -7.65 -28.11 -12.64
CA GLU A 291 -8.74 -28.45 -11.74
C GLU A 291 -8.27 -28.43 -10.27
N VAL A 292 -9.22 -28.30 -9.35
CA VAL A 292 -8.92 -28.31 -7.89
C VAL A 292 -8.19 -29.57 -7.46
N LYS A 293 -8.52 -30.71 -8.11
CA LYS A 293 -7.86 -31.98 -7.84
C LYS A 293 -6.35 -31.92 -8.07
N ASP A 294 -5.90 -31.20 -9.09
CA ASP A 294 -4.46 -31.10 -9.41
C ASP A 294 -3.70 -30.39 -8.30
N LEU A 295 -4.29 -29.35 -7.69
CA LEU A 295 -3.73 -28.71 -6.51
C LEU A 295 -3.75 -29.63 -5.29
N ILE A 296 -4.82 -30.42 -5.09
CA ILE A 296 -4.89 -31.40 -3.99
C ILE A 296 -3.77 -32.43 -4.13
N ASP A 297 -3.54 -32.93 -5.34
CA ASP A 297 -2.51 -33.96 -5.61
C ASP A 297 -1.08 -33.38 -5.39
N ASP A 298 -0.89 -32.06 -5.44
CA ASP A 298 0.40 -31.38 -5.26
C ASP A 298 0.66 -30.85 -3.82
N LEU A 299 -0.28 -31.01 -2.90
CA LEU A 299 -0.15 -30.50 -1.52
C LEU A 299 1.08 -31.02 -0.77
N ASP A 300 1.50 -32.25 -1.06
CA ASP A 300 2.69 -32.85 -0.42
C ASP A 300 3.98 -32.17 -0.90
N ARG A 301 4.07 -31.79 -2.19
CA ARG A 301 5.20 -30.99 -2.71
C ARG A 301 5.22 -29.62 -2.07
N ILE A 302 4.08 -28.91 -2.05
CA ILE A 302 3.94 -27.58 -1.44
C ILE A 302 4.39 -27.61 0.02
N LYS A 303 3.96 -28.62 0.80
CA LYS A 303 4.39 -28.80 2.17
C LYS A 303 5.90 -29.05 2.28
N ASN A 304 6.45 -29.91 1.42
CA ASN A 304 7.88 -30.26 1.45
C ASN A 304 8.77 -29.06 1.10
N LEU A 305 8.27 -28.11 0.33
CA LEU A 305 8.92 -26.82 0.09
C LEU A 305 8.84 -25.86 1.30
N GLY A 306 8.11 -26.23 2.36
CA GLY A 306 8.01 -25.44 3.58
C GLY A 306 6.84 -24.47 3.63
N PHE A 307 5.94 -24.47 2.65
CA PHE A 307 4.76 -23.61 2.68
C PHE A 307 3.76 -24.09 3.74
N THR A 308 3.23 -23.13 4.48
CA THR A 308 2.31 -23.35 5.61
C THR A 308 0.92 -22.75 5.36
N CYS A 309 0.78 -22.00 4.29
CA CYS A 309 -0.48 -21.41 3.89
C CYS A 309 -0.60 -21.40 2.35
N ILE A 310 -1.80 -21.64 1.84
CA ILE A 310 -2.16 -21.45 0.44
C ILE A 310 -3.09 -20.25 0.36
N GLN A 311 -2.74 -19.27 -0.47
CA GLN A 311 -3.64 -18.23 -0.94
C GLN A 311 -4.27 -18.71 -2.24
N LEU A 312 -5.55 -19.04 -2.18
CA LEU A 312 -6.30 -19.52 -3.33
C LEU A 312 -6.81 -18.31 -4.11
N MET A 313 -6.27 -18.15 -5.30
CA MET A 313 -6.67 -17.11 -6.24
C MET A 313 -8.02 -17.41 -6.88
N PRO A 314 -8.78 -16.40 -7.32
CA PRO A 314 -9.96 -16.62 -8.13
C PRO A 314 -9.64 -17.44 -9.38
N ARG A 315 -10.58 -18.32 -9.74
CA ARG A 315 -10.41 -19.26 -10.85
C ARG A 315 -10.27 -18.54 -12.20
N GLN A 316 -9.35 -19.04 -13.02
CA GLN A 316 -9.26 -18.68 -14.44
C GLN A 316 -10.25 -19.53 -15.28
N PRO A 317 -10.78 -19.12 -16.42
CA PRO A 317 -10.15 -18.19 -17.34
C PRO A 317 -10.38 -16.72 -16.99
N TYR A 318 -9.62 -15.92 -17.67
CA TYR A 318 -9.86 -14.50 -17.67
C TYR A 318 -11.29 -14.21 -18.23
N PRO A 319 -11.97 -13.26 -17.66
CA PRO A 319 -11.48 -12.43 -16.60
C PRO A 319 -11.53 -13.14 -15.24
N SER A 320 -10.41 -13.26 -14.59
CA SER A 320 -10.38 -13.60 -13.16
C SER A 320 -10.87 -12.40 -12.35
N TYR A 321 -11.15 -12.57 -11.08
CA TYR A 321 -11.70 -11.51 -10.24
C TYR A 321 -13.07 -10.99 -10.71
N ASN A 322 -13.82 -11.79 -11.42
CA ASN A 322 -15.19 -11.46 -11.82
C ASN A 322 -16.17 -12.25 -10.99
N VAL A 323 -16.72 -11.59 -10.02
CA VAL A 323 -17.74 -12.13 -9.13
C VAL A 323 -19.12 -11.78 -9.71
N HIS A 324 -20.00 -12.77 -9.78
CA HIS A 324 -21.39 -12.58 -10.12
C HIS A 324 -22.22 -12.28 -8.87
N ASP A 325 -22.00 -13.09 -7.85
CA ASP A 325 -22.62 -12.99 -6.53
C ASP A 325 -21.63 -13.53 -5.49
N TYR A 326 -21.44 -12.83 -4.40
CA TYR A 326 -20.52 -13.27 -3.33
C TYR A 326 -20.97 -14.54 -2.60
N TRP A 327 -22.22 -14.97 -2.79
CA TRP A 327 -22.74 -16.24 -2.31
C TRP A 327 -22.44 -17.41 -3.26
N ASP A 328 -22.11 -17.12 -4.53
CA ASP A 328 -21.83 -18.10 -5.56
C ASP A 328 -20.32 -18.41 -5.66
N ILE A 329 -19.87 -19.37 -4.85
CA ILE A 329 -18.48 -19.79 -4.86
C ILE A 329 -18.08 -20.50 -6.17
N ASP A 330 -19.02 -21.15 -6.84
CA ASP A 330 -18.72 -21.99 -8.01
C ASP A 330 -18.20 -21.15 -9.19
N THR A 331 -18.66 -19.92 -9.33
CA THR A 331 -18.17 -19.01 -10.37
C THR A 331 -16.82 -18.39 -10.03
N SER A 332 -16.51 -18.23 -8.72
CA SER A 332 -15.31 -17.52 -8.27
C SER A 332 -14.10 -18.45 -8.11
N TYR A 333 -14.29 -19.65 -7.56
CA TYR A 333 -13.16 -20.53 -7.20
C TYR A 333 -13.31 -21.94 -7.77
N GLY A 334 -14.53 -22.40 -8.03
CA GLY A 334 -14.85 -23.75 -8.49
C GLY A 334 -15.87 -24.45 -7.57
N PRO A 335 -16.22 -25.73 -7.86
CA PRO A 335 -17.27 -26.43 -7.15
C PRO A 335 -17.05 -26.44 -5.62
N GLU A 336 -18.05 -26.01 -4.86
CA GLU A 336 -17.99 -25.90 -3.40
C GLU A 336 -17.46 -27.18 -2.72
N VAL A 337 -17.90 -28.33 -3.19
CA VAL A 337 -17.51 -29.61 -2.62
C VAL A 337 -16.02 -29.91 -2.83
N GLU A 338 -15.45 -29.49 -3.93
CA GLU A 338 -14.03 -29.68 -4.24
C GLU A 338 -13.16 -28.71 -3.47
N ILE A 339 -13.57 -27.47 -3.37
CA ILE A 339 -12.86 -26.45 -2.54
C ILE A 339 -12.87 -26.87 -1.07
N ARG A 340 -14.00 -27.35 -0.56
CA ARG A 340 -14.08 -27.90 0.80
C ARG A 340 -13.13 -29.07 1.00
N ARG A 341 -13.04 -29.97 0.01
CA ARG A 341 -12.07 -31.09 0.03
C ARG A 341 -10.63 -30.59 0.03
N LEU A 342 -10.30 -29.58 -0.80
CA LEU A 342 -8.98 -28.94 -0.82
C LEU A 342 -8.59 -28.43 0.57
N VAL A 343 -9.48 -27.68 1.22
CA VAL A 343 -9.24 -27.17 2.58
C VAL A 343 -8.99 -28.30 3.58
N GLN A 344 -9.82 -29.35 3.55
CA GLN A 344 -9.66 -30.51 4.43
C GLN A 344 -8.34 -31.23 4.20
N GLU A 345 -7.92 -31.43 2.96
CA GLU A 345 -6.65 -32.10 2.63
C GLU A 345 -5.43 -31.24 2.98
N ALA A 346 -5.53 -29.91 2.81
CA ALA A 346 -4.52 -28.96 3.26
C ALA A 346 -4.37 -28.98 4.79
N HIS A 347 -5.48 -28.92 5.54
CA HIS A 347 -5.47 -28.97 7.00
C HIS A 347 -4.85 -30.27 7.55
N LYS A 348 -5.12 -31.41 6.94
CA LYS A 348 -4.46 -32.69 7.32
C LYS A 348 -2.93 -32.60 7.23
N ARG A 349 -2.41 -31.76 6.39
CA ARG A 349 -0.97 -31.51 6.19
C ARG A 349 -0.42 -30.36 7.01
N GLY A 350 -1.26 -29.69 7.80
CA GLY A 350 -0.91 -28.48 8.56
C GLY A 350 -0.76 -27.25 7.69
N ILE A 351 -1.37 -27.21 6.51
CA ILE A 351 -1.40 -26.08 5.59
C ILE A 351 -2.71 -25.33 5.79
N ARG A 352 -2.66 -24.04 6.03
CA ARG A 352 -3.80 -23.11 6.09
C ARG A 352 -4.26 -22.77 4.67
N VAL A 353 -5.54 -22.40 4.53
CA VAL A 353 -6.08 -21.94 3.24
C VAL A 353 -6.80 -20.61 3.42
N ILE A 354 -6.39 -19.61 2.65
CA ILE A 354 -7.07 -18.32 2.58
C ILE A 354 -7.57 -18.08 1.17
N LEU A 355 -8.68 -17.36 1.05
CA LEU A 355 -9.23 -16.97 -0.26
C LEU A 355 -8.86 -15.54 -0.60
N ASP A 356 -8.53 -15.32 -1.85
CA ASP A 356 -8.37 -13.99 -2.43
C ASP A 356 -9.73 -13.47 -2.90
N VAL A 357 -10.22 -12.40 -2.28
CA VAL A 357 -11.60 -11.93 -2.42
C VAL A 357 -11.63 -10.54 -3.02
N LEU A 358 -12.30 -10.43 -4.15
CA LEU A 358 -12.56 -9.16 -4.82
C LEU A 358 -13.53 -8.28 -4.03
N LEU A 359 -13.24 -6.97 -3.91
CA LEU A 359 -14.09 -5.99 -3.24
C LEU A 359 -14.73 -4.98 -4.19
N HIS A 360 -14.17 -4.76 -5.36
CA HIS A 360 -14.49 -3.57 -6.15
C HIS A 360 -15.75 -3.66 -6.99
N GLY A 361 -16.34 -4.84 -7.20
CA GLY A 361 -17.60 -4.89 -7.97
C GLY A 361 -17.99 -6.28 -8.46
N ILE A 362 -19.07 -6.33 -9.24
CA ILE A 362 -19.63 -7.54 -9.81
C ILE A 362 -19.87 -7.41 -11.31
N LEU A 363 -20.01 -8.55 -11.97
CA LEU A 363 -20.49 -8.68 -13.34
C LEU A 363 -21.70 -9.63 -13.43
N ASP A 364 -22.45 -9.48 -14.50
CA ASP A 364 -23.48 -10.45 -14.85
C ASP A 364 -22.87 -11.81 -15.20
N LYS A 365 -23.51 -12.90 -14.79
CA LYS A 365 -23.01 -14.26 -14.99
C LYS A 365 -22.83 -14.62 -16.46
N GLU A 366 -23.71 -14.16 -17.34
CA GLU A 366 -23.60 -14.42 -18.77
C GLU A 366 -22.48 -13.62 -19.42
N ILE A 367 -22.16 -12.43 -18.89
CA ILE A 367 -21.00 -11.64 -19.32
C ILE A 367 -19.69 -12.35 -18.94
N ILE A 368 -19.60 -12.87 -17.72
CA ILE A 368 -18.42 -13.64 -17.27
C ILE A 368 -18.22 -14.85 -18.19
N LYS A 369 -19.29 -15.59 -18.48
CA LYS A 369 -19.24 -16.75 -19.36
C LYS A 369 -18.84 -16.36 -20.79
N THR A 370 -19.46 -15.33 -21.34
CA THR A 370 -19.16 -14.84 -22.70
C THR A 370 -17.73 -14.38 -22.82
N ALA A 371 -17.20 -13.65 -21.83
CA ALA A 371 -15.80 -13.25 -21.78
C ALA A 371 -14.85 -14.46 -21.71
N ALA A 372 -15.17 -15.43 -20.86
CA ALA A 372 -14.40 -16.67 -20.75
C ALA A 372 -14.35 -17.47 -22.05
N ASP A 373 -15.48 -17.61 -22.73
CA ASP A 373 -15.57 -18.29 -24.02
C ASP A 373 -14.84 -17.50 -25.11
N GLY A 374 -14.94 -16.17 -25.10
CA GLY A 374 -14.24 -15.28 -26.04
C GLY A 374 -12.71 -15.39 -25.91
N VAL A 375 -12.18 -15.53 -24.71
CA VAL A 375 -10.76 -15.71 -24.45
C VAL A 375 -10.27 -17.10 -24.91
N ARG A 376 -11.06 -18.15 -24.71
CA ARG A 376 -10.66 -19.53 -25.07
C ARG A 376 -10.72 -19.84 -26.55
N SER A 377 -11.76 -19.43 -27.23
CA SER A 377 -12.06 -19.87 -28.60
C SER A 377 -12.75 -18.82 -29.46
N GLY A 378 -13.04 -17.67 -28.93
CA GLY A 378 -13.75 -16.59 -29.58
C GLY A 378 -12.85 -15.48 -30.13
N PRO A 379 -13.35 -14.24 -30.26
CA PRO A 379 -12.66 -13.13 -30.90
C PRO A 379 -11.37 -12.69 -30.18
N PHE A 380 -11.18 -13.07 -28.93
CA PHE A 380 -9.99 -12.73 -28.12
C PHE A 380 -8.91 -13.81 -28.13
N SER A 381 -9.12 -14.95 -28.79
CA SER A 381 -8.15 -16.06 -28.83
C SER A 381 -6.82 -15.68 -29.44
N ASN A 382 -6.80 -14.79 -30.42
CA ASN A 382 -5.57 -14.25 -31.01
C ASN A 382 -4.75 -13.39 -30.03
N LEU A 383 -5.35 -12.80 -29.01
CA LEU A 383 -4.61 -12.12 -27.94
C LEU A 383 -3.77 -13.11 -27.12
N ILE A 384 -4.22 -14.36 -27.00
CA ILE A 384 -3.48 -15.43 -26.37
C ILE A 384 -2.32 -15.88 -27.27
N GLU A 385 -2.58 -16.03 -28.57
CA GLU A 385 -1.58 -16.45 -29.54
C GLU A 385 -0.51 -15.37 -29.79
N ALA A 386 -0.89 -14.09 -29.72
CA ALA A 386 0.04 -12.98 -29.84
C ALA A 386 1.06 -12.92 -28.67
N LYS A 387 0.83 -13.66 -27.59
CA LYS A 387 1.76 -13.81 -26.47
C LYS A 387 2.86 -14.85 -26.69
N THR A 388 3.44 -14.91 -27.86
CA THR A 388 4.69 -15.61 -28.08
C THR A 388 5.86 -14.72 -27.65
N GLU A 389 7.01 -15.31 -27.28
CA GLU A 389 8.19 -14.55 -26.85
C GLU A 389 8.53 -13.37 -27.78
N ASP A 390 8.36 -13.56 -29.08
CA ASP A 390 8.64 -12.53 -30.10
C ASP A 390 7.71 -11.32 -30.02
N SER A 391 6.48 -11.48 -29.53
CA SER A 391 5.52 -10.38 -29.38
C SER A 391 5.76 -9.51 -28.16
N PHE A 392 6.53 -9.99 -27.18
CA PHE A 392 6.88 -9.26 -25.96
C PHE A 392 8.26 -8.60 -25.98
N SER A 393 9.08 -8.89 -26.95
CA SER A 393 10.32 -8.15 -27.22
C SER A 393 10.07 -6.76 -27.78
N ALA A 394 8.81 -6.44 -28.09
CA ALA A 394 8.39 -5.13 -28.55
C ALA A 394 8.40 -4.08 -27.43
N ASP A 395 8.38 -2.83 -27.83
CA ASP A 395 8.37 -1.64 -26.98
C ASP A 395 7.42 -1.77 -25.79
N VAL A 396 7.85 -1.32 -24.62
CA VAL A 396 7.05 -1.25 -23.38
C VAL A 396 5.68 -0.61 -23.60
N LYS A 397 5.57 0.33 -24.53
CA LYS A 397 4.32 0.97 -24.91
C LYS A 397 3.33 -0.02 -25.57
N ASP A 398 3.81 -0.90 -26.43
CA ASP A 398 2.96 -1.89 -27.08
C ASP A 398 2.51 -2.97 -26.07
N TRP A 399 3.40 -3.33 -25.17
CA TRP A 399 3.06 -4.19 -24.04
C TRP A 399 2.01 -3.56 -23.13
N HIS A 400 2.14 -2.29 -22.78
CA HIS A 400 1.16 -1.57 -21.98
C HIS A 400 -0.20 -1.52 -22.68
N ASN A 401 -0.22 -1.19 -23.97
CA ASN A 401 -1.44 -1.20 -24.77
C ASN A 401 -2.07 -2.61 -24.83
N TYR A 402 -1.25 -3.63 -24.94
CA TYR A 402 -1.72 -5.00 -24.92
C TYR A 402 -2.36 -5.40 -23.58
N LEU A 403 -1.72 -5.10 -22.46
CA LEU A 403 -2.28 -5.33 -21.12
C LEU A 403 -3.58 -4.56 -20.92
N ILE A 404 -3.64 -3.32 -21.35
CA ILE A 404 -4.85 -2.52 -21.32
C ILE A 404 -5.93 -3.19 -22.17
N ALA A 405 -5.63 -3.56 -23.39
CA ALA A 405 -6.57 -4.23 -24.28
C ALA A 405 -7.04 -5.56 -23.67
N TRP A 406 -6.15 -6.31 -23.07
CA TRP A 406 -6.45 -7.58 -22.46
C TRP A 406 -7.22 -7.46 -21.13
N SER A 407 -6.87 -6.52 -20.29
CA SER A 407 -7.64 -6.15 -19.10
C SER A 407 -9.00 -5.57 -19.48
N ARG A 408 -9.09 -4.98 -20.64
CA ARG A 408 -10.23 -4.27 -21.18
C ARG A 408 -11.11 -5.08 -22.08
N HIS A 409 -10.83 -6.34 -22.38
CA HIS A 409 -11.80 -7.09 -23.17
C HIS A 409 -13.15 -7.22 -22.42
N ILE A 410 -13.14 -7.11 -21.10
CA ILE A 410 -14.36 -6.90 -20.33
C ILE A 410 -14.89 -5.48 -20.49
N ILE A 411 -14.01 -4.51 -20.62
CA ILE A 411 -14.39 -3.12 -20.90
C ILE A 411 -14.99 -3.01 -22.33
N ASP A 412 -14.56 -3.85 -23.26
CA ASP A 412 -15.20 -3.97 -24.54
C ASP A 412 -16.62 -4.54 -24.44
N PHE A 413 -16.96 -5.16 -23.30
CA PHE A 413 -18.32 -5.47 -22.91
C PHE A 413 -19.00 -4.34 -22.12
N GLU A 414 -18.36 -3.21 -21.92
CA GLU A 414 -18.93 -2.06 -21.20
C GLU A 414 -20.34 -1.68 -21.72
N PRO A 415 -20.64 -1.65 -23.02
CA PRO A 415 -21.98 -1.40 -23.49
C PRO A 415 -23.03 -2.36 -22.92
N TYR A 416 -22.62 -3.58 -22.57
CA TYR A 416 -23.51 -4.60 -22.02
C TYR A 416 -23.83 -4.39 -20.55
N TRP A 417 -23.00 -3.66 -19.79
CA TRP A 417 -23.23 -3.45 -18.37
C TRP A 417 -23.42 -1.97 -17.98
N THR A 418 -23.17 -1.02 -18.87
CA THR A 418 -23.39 0.41 -18.63
C THR A 418 -24.70 0.94 -19.20
N ASP A 419 -25.15 0.44 -20.32
CA ASP A 419 -26.39 0.90 -21.00
C ASP A 419 -27.68 0.21 -20.53
N GLY A 420 -27.57 -0.66 -19.52
CA GLY A 420 -28.72 -1.38 -18.96
C GLY A 420 -29.25 -2.53 -19.80
N SER A 421 -28.62 -2.87 -20.92
CA SER A 421 -28.95 -3.99 -21.78
C SER A 421 -28.39 -5.31 -21.20
N PRO A 422 -28.54 -6.48 -21.73
CA PRO A 422 -28.61 -7.82 -21.11
C PRO A 422 -27.63 -8.11 -19.95
N SER A 423 -26.81 -7.18 -19.56
CA SER A 423 -25.82 -7.29 -18.52
C SER A 423 -26.27 -6.80 -17.14
N ARG A 424 -27.52 -6.44 -16.94
CA ARG A 424 -28.03 -6.03 -15.62
C ARG A 424 -27.96 -7.22 -14.67
N THR A 425 -27.29 -7.01 -13.54
CA THR A 425 -27.25 -8.01 -12.47
C THR A 425 -28.54 -7.97 -11.66
N VAL A 426 -28.91 -9.10 -11.08
CA VAL A 426 -30.04 -9.16 -10.14
C VAL A 426 -29.84 -8.21 -8.96
N LEU A 427 -28.59 -8.08 -8.48
CA LEU A 427 -28.24 -7.16 -7.39
C LEU A 427 -28.43 -5.70 -7.79
N GLU A 428 -28.14 -5.32 -9.03
CA GLU A 428 -28.39 -3.95 -9.50
C GLU A 428 -29.88 -3.61 -9.55
N ASP A 429 -30.71 -4.55 -9.98
CA ASP A 429 -32.16 -4.35 -10.04
C ASP A 429 -32.79 -4.29 -8.64
N GLN A 430 -32.28 -5.09 -7.69
CA GLN A 430 -32.77 -5.13 -6.32
C GLN A 430 -32.20 -4.01 -5.43
N HIS A 431 -30.96 -3.60 -5.67
CA HIS A 431 -30.19 -2.70 -4.83
C HIS A 431 -29.43 -1.65 -5.66
N PRO A 432 -30.15 -0.79 -6.42
CA PRO A 432 -29.53 0.19 -7.32
C PRO A 432 -28.64 1.21 -6.56
N ASP A 433 -28.88 1.41 -5.27
CA ASP A 433 -28.13 2.34 -4.41
C ASP A 433 -26.80 1.77 -3.90
N TRP A 434 -26.50 0.51 -4.15
CA TRP A 434 -25.21 -0.08 -3.76
C TRP A 434 -24.08 0.28 -4.69
N PHE A 435 -24.39 0.77 -5.90
CA PHE A 435 -23.42 0.96 -6.97
C PHE A 435 -22.94 2.41 -7.07
N TYR A 436 -21.69 2.54 -7.46
CA TYR A 436 -21.11 3.81 -7.87
C TYR A 436 -21.82 4.38 -9.07
N ARG A 437 -21.96 5.71 -9.10
CA ARG A 437 -22.48 6.41 -10.28
C ARG A 437 -21.65 7.63 -10.58
N PHE A 438 -21.35 7.82 -11.86
CA PHE A 438 -20.84 9.08 -12.38
C PHE A 438 -21.87 10.20 -12.19
N SER A 439 -21.47 11.45 -12.40
CA SER A 439 -22.39 12.59 -12.38
C SER A 439 -23.46 12.53 -13.48
N SER A 440 -23.23 11.79 -14.55
CA SER A 440 -24.22 11.46 -15.59
C SER A 440 -25.35 10.53 -15.08
N GLY A 441 -25.14 9.82 -13.97
CA GLY A 441 -26.04 8.79 -13.45
C GLY A 441 -25.69 7.37 -13.91
N GLU A 442 -24.75 7.21 -14.82
CA GLU A 442 -24.25 5.90 -15.25
C GLU A 442 -23.47 5.20 -14.13
N ILE A 443 -23.53 3.85 -14.12
CA ILE A 443 -22.74 3.07 -13.17
C ILE A 443 -21.25 3.17 -13.51
N ALA A 444 -20.44 3.46 -12.50
CA ALA A 444 -19.01 3.52 -12.62
C ALA A 444 -18.33 2.17 -12.29
N GLY A 445 -17.12 2.00 -12.78
CA GLY A 445 -16.26 0.86 -12.52
C GLY A 445 -15.18 0.73 -13.58
N VAL A 446 -14.18 -0.10 -13.32
CA VAL A 446 -13.10 -0.34 -14.30
C VAL A 446 -13.50 -1.47 -15.24
N TYR A 447 -13.63 -2.66 -14.72
CA TYR A 447 -14.06 -3.87 -15.46
C TYR A 447 -15.18 -4.61 -14.74
N THR A 448 -15.74 -4.01 -13.70
CA THR A 448 -16.90 -4.48 -12.96
C THR A 448 -17.81 -3.31 -12.67
N LYS A 449 -19.06 -3.58 -12.33
CA LYS A 449 -19.96 -2.60 -11.74
C LYS A 449 -19.53 -2.38 -10.31
N ALA A 450 -19.00 -1.20 -10.02
CA ALA A 450 -18.35 -0.91 -8.74
C ALA A 450 -19.38 -0.69 -7.63
N PHE A 451 -19.13 -1.34 -6.48
CA PHE A 451 -19.89 -1.09 -5.26
C PHE A 451 -19.34 0.10 -4.49
N ASP A 452 -20.22 0.85 -3.87
CA ASP A 452 -19.82 1.82 -2.87
C ASP A 452 -19.74 1.15 -1.48
N ALA A 453 -18.53 0.89 -1.03
CA ALA A 453 -18.27 0.23 0.25
C ALA A 453 -18.75 1.04 1.49
N ARG A 454 -19.20 2.29 1.31
CA ARG A 454 -19.86 3.07 2.38
C ARG A 454 -21.30 2.66 2.62
N ASN A 455 -21.95 2.01 1.64
CA ASN A 455 -23.35 1.62 1.78
C ASN A 455 -23.49 0.53 2.84
N SER A 456 -24.26 0.80 3.90
CA SER A 456 -24.40 -0.11 5.05
C SER A 456 -25.10 -1.43 4.71
N GLU A 457 -26.06 -1.40 3.81
CA GLU A 457 -26.78 -2.61 3.38
C GLU A 457 -25.85 -3.52 2.56
N TRP A 458 -25.05 -2.93 1.67
CA TRP A 458 -24.02 -3.68 0.96
C TRP A 458 -22.98 -4.27 1.91
N GLN A 459 -22.56 -3.52 2.94
CA GLN A 459 -21.62 -4.04 3.96
C GLN A 459 -22.21 -5.26 4.70
N GLU A 460 -23.50 -5.24 5.02
CA GLU A 460 -24.20 -6.36 5.67
C GLU A 460 -24.29 -7.58 4.75
N TYR A 461 -24.66 -7.36 3.50
CA TYR A 461 -24.70 -8.40 2.46
C TYR A 461 -23.31 -9.04 2.30
N PHE A 462 -22.26 -8.24 2.07
CA PHE A 462 -20.90 -8.72 1.88
C PHE A 462 -20.40 -9.49 3.10
N THR A 463 -20.57 -8.93 4.30
CA THR A 463 -20.19 -9.58 5.56
C THR A 463 -20.87 -10.94 5.74
N SER A 464 -22.16 -11.02 5.42
CA SER A 464 -22.94 -12.26 5.53
C SER A 464 -22.49 -13.31 4.51
N ALA A 465 -22.24 -12.90 3.26
CA ALA A 465 -21.72 -13.78 2.23
C ALA A 465 -20.33 -14.34 2.59
N MET A 466 -19.43 -13.49 3.07
CA MET A 466 -18.10 -13.91 3.51
C MET A 466 -18.16 -14.87 4.72
N MET A 467 -19.05 -14.62 5.67
CA MET A 467 -19.25 -15.52 6.81
C MET A 467 -19.77 -16.91 6.36
N ASN A 468 -20.69 -16.92 5.39
CA ASN A 468 -21.17 -18.17 4.79
C ASN A 468 -20.03 -18.97 4.13
N LEU A 469 -19.07 -18.31 3.46
CA LEU A 469 -17.90 -19.01 2.90
C LEU A 469 -17.04 -19.65 4.01
N VAL A 470 -16.81 -18.94 5.10
CA VAL A 470 -16.06 -19.49 6.25
C VAL A 470 -16.77 -20.70 6.86
N GLU A 471 -18.08 -20.64 7.02
CA GLU A 471 -18.87 -21.72 7.59
C GLU A 471 -18.92 -22.97 6.69
N LYS A 472 -19.01 -22.76 5.38
CA LYS A 472 -19.10 -23.86 4.41
C LYS A 472 -17.76 -24.52 4.13
N LEU A 473 -16.67 -23.75 4.08
CA LEU A 473 -15.38 -24.21 3.60
C LEU A 473 -14.35 -24.45 4.72
N ASP A 474 -14.56 -23.87 5.90
CA ASP A 474 -13.61 -23.88 7.03
C ASP A 474 -12.25 -23.25 6.69
N ILE A 475 -12.25 -22.23 5.84
CA ILE A 475 -11.05 -21.47 5.46
C ILE A 475 -10.47 -20.70 6.64
N ASP A 476 -9.19 -20.32 6.54
CA ASP A 476 -8.41 -19.70 7.62
C ASP A 476 -8.25 -18.20 7.51
N GLY A 477 -8.71 -17.59 6.43
CA GLY A 477 -8.62 -16.16 6.22
C GLY A 477 -9.06 -15.69 4.85
N PHE A 478 -9.01 -14.38 4.68
CA PHE A 478 -9.17 -13.71 3.40
C PHE A 478 -7.98 -12.80 3.10
N ARG A 479 -7.56 -12.77 1.85
CA ARG A 479 -6.84 -11.66 1.24
C ARG A 479 -7.85 -10.82 0.48
N PHE A 480 -8.04 -9.58 0.89
CA PHE A 480 -8.97 -8.67 0.23
C PHE A 480 -8.25 -7.94 -0.90
N ASP A 481 -8.74 -8.19 -2.11
CA ASP A 481 -8.26 -7.60 -3.33
C ASP A 481 -8.71 -6.16 -3.46
N ALA A 482 -7.82 -5.28 -3.90
CA ALA A 482 -8.09 -3.91 -4.30
C ALA A 482 -8.98 -3.09 -3.33
N PRO A 483 -8.69 -3.04 -2.02
CA PRO A 483 -9.56 -2.37 -1.05
C PRO A 483 -9.65 -0.86 -1.26
N THR A 484 -8.73 -0.27 -2.03
CA THR A 484 -8.68 1.15 -2.38
C THR A 484 -8.84 1.41 -3.88
N TYR A 485 -9.25 0.38 -4.64
CA TYR A 485 -9.30 0.47 -6.10
C TYR A 485 -10.48 1.31 -6.61
N ASN A 486 -11.57 1.38 -5.84
CA ASN A 486 -12.70 2.25 -6.14
C ASN A 486 -12.40 3.69 -5.70
N ASP A 487 -11.41 4.31 -6.30
CA ASP A 487 -11.04 5.71 -6.12
C ASP A 487 -11.85 6.67 -7.01
N PHE A 488 -12.94 6.17 -7.58
CA PHE A 488 -13.91 6.98 -8.31
C PHE A 488 -14.76 7.83 -7.38
N HIS A 489 -15.29 8.90 -7.92
CA HIS A 489 -16.33 9.67 -7.23
C HIS A 489 -17.68 9.01 -7.41
N ASN A 490 -18.40 8.77 -6.32
CA ASN A 490 -19.78 8.29 -6.36
C ASN A 490 -20.75 9.46 -6.24
N TRP A 491 -21.43 9.79 -7.34
CA TRP A 491 -22.44 10.85 -7.41
C TRP A 491 -23.86 10.34 -7.18
N ALA A 492 -24.05 9.13 -6.66
CA ALA A 492 -25.37 8.67 -6.23
C ALA A 492 -25.98 9.69 -5.24
N PRO A 493 -27.32 9.89 -5.25
CA PRO A 493 -27.96 10.96 -4.46
C PRO A 493 -27.55 10.98 -2.96
N TRP A 494 -27.37 9.81 -2.36
CA TRP A 494 -27.01 9.68 -0.96
C TRP A 494 -25.49 9.96 -0.69
N ALA A 495 -24.65 9.87 -1.72
CA ALA A 495 -23.20 10.01 -1.59
C ALA A 495 -22.68 11.40 -1.99
N ARG A 496 -23.50 12.27 -2.61
CA ARG A 496 -23.09 13.55 -3.18
C ARG A 496 -22.40 14.51 -2.23
N TYR A 497 -22.73 14.43 -0.94
CA TYR A 497 -22.10 15.28 0.07
C TYR A 497 -20.60 15.02 0.23
N ARG A 498 -20.12 13.82 -0.11
CA ARG A 498 -18.72 13.40 -0.12
C ARG A 498 -18.54 12.27 -1.13
N ALA A 499 -18.49 12.66 -2.39
CA ALA A 499 -18.47 11.69 -3.48
C ALA A 499 -17.16 10.88 -3.51
N GLY A 500 -16.03 11.49 -3.14
CA GLY A 500 -14.71 10.87 -3.16
C GLY A 500 -14.36 9.95 -1.99
N ALA A 501 -15.23 9.82 -0.98
CA ALA A 501 -14.90 9.10 0.26
C ALA A 501 -14.86 7.58 0.16
N SER A 502 -15.22 7.00 -0.98
CA SER A 502 -15.45 5.55 -1.09
C SER A 502 -14.18 4.72 -1.09
N ALA A 503 -13.08 5.26 -1.56
CA ALA A 503 -11.81 4.54 -1.61
C ALA A 503 -11.34 4.03 -0.23
N LEU A 504 -11.71 4.74 0.84
CA LEU A 504 -11.38 4.35 2.23
C LEU A 504 -12.55 3.71 2.99
N ALA A 505 -13.70 3.57 2.37
CA ALA A 505 -14.90 3.01 3.02
C ALA A 505 -14.71 1.56 3.47
N CYS A 506 -13.78 0.82 2.85
CA CYS A 506 -13.40 -0.53 3.29
C CYS A 506 -12.85 -0.56 4.72
N THR A 507 -12.26 0.52 5.22
CA THR A 507 -11.82 0.61 6.62
C THR A 507 -12.99 0.33 7.56
N GLY A 508 -14.09 1.03 7.39
CA GLY A 508 -15.30 0.83 8.20
C GLY A 508 -15.96 -0.53 8.01
N LEU A 509 -15.90 -1.10 6.81
CA LEU A 509 -16.34 -2.47 6.55
C LEU A 509 -15.53 -3.47 7.37
N PHE A 510 -14.20 -3.41 7.31
CA PHE A 510 -13.34 -4.36 8.00
C PHE A 510 -13.38 -4.22 9.52
N GLU A 511 -13.56 -3.02 10.04
CA GLU A 511 -13.77 -2.78 11.47
C GLU A 511 -15.05 -3.46 11.99
N LYS A 512 -16.10 -3.55 11.18
CA LYS A 512 -17.31 -4.29 11.49
C LYS A 512 -17.15 -5.80 11.32
N MET A 513 -16.48 -6.24 10.27
CA MET A 513 -16.30 -7.66 9.95
C MET A 513 -15.40 -8.36 10.96
N ARG A 514 -14.22 -7.78 11.24
CA ARG A 514 -13.19 -8.44 12.03
C ARG A 514 -13.69 -9.06 13.35
N PRO A 515 -14.40 -8.36 14.26
CA PRO A 515 -14.85 -8.95 15.52
C PRO A 515 -15.80 -10.12 15.33
N LEU A 516 -16.62 -10.11 14.27
CA LEU A 516 -17.53 -11.21 13.96
C LEU A 516 -16.77 -12.48 13.55
N PHE A 517 -15.79 -12.33 12.68
CA PHE A 517 -14.97 -13.44 12.19
C PHE A 517 -14.04 -13.99 13.27
N LYS A 518 -13.39 -13.11 14.06
CA LYS A 518 -12.56 -13.52 15.20
C LYS A 518 -13.37 -14.25 16.30
N LYS A 519 -14.64 -13.90 16.48
CA LYS A 519 -15.54 -14.64 17.37
C LYS A 519 -15.83 -16.05 16.84
N ARG A 520 -15.93 -16.23 15.52
CA ARG A 520 -16.19 -17.52 14.87
C ARG A 520 -14.93 -18.40 14.84
N LYS A 521 -13.78 -17.83 14.50
CA LYS A 521 -12.48 -18.48 14.42
C LYS A 521 -11.39 -17.49 14.89
N SER A 522 -10.89 -17.65 16.11
CA SER A 522 -10.01 -16.67 16.76
C SER A 522 -8.70 -16.43 16.00
N ASP A 523 -8.22 -17.44 15.28
CA ASP A 523 -7.01 -17.40 14.46
C ASP A 523 -7.28 -17.13 12.96
N PHE A 524 -8.45 -16.56 12.62
CA PHE A 524 -8.81 -16.16 11.27
C PHE A 524 -7.97 -14.96 10.80
N LEU A 525 -7.40 -15.03 9.60
CA LEU A 525 -6.56 -13.97 9.03
C LEU A 525 -7.38 -12.93 8.28
N PHE A 526 -7.10 -11.67 8.58
CA PHE A 526 -7.46 -10.51 7.77
C PHE A 526 -6.20 -9.97 7.07
N TYR A 527 -6.15 -10.12 5.77
CA TYR A 527 -5.02 -9.75 4.93
C TYR A 527 -5.50 -8.90 3.76
N THR A 528 -4.78 -7.87 3.38
CA THR A 528 -5.15 -7.01 2.26
C THR A 528 -3.96 -6.67 1.38
N GLU A 529 -4.26 -6.39 0.15
CA GLU A 529 -3.39 -5.75 -0.82
C GLU A 529 -2.79 -4.43 -0.29
N PRO A 530 -1.76 -3.85 -0.94
CA PRO A 530 -1.12 -2.64 -0.47
C PRO A 530 -2.13 -1.55 -0.12
N SER A 531 -2.00 -1.04 1.08
CA SER A 531 -2.91 -0.07 1.64
C SER A 531 -2.21 0.76 2.70
N GLY A 532 -2.63 2.00 2.84
CA GLY A 532 -2.07 2.93 3.80
C GLY A 532 -2.40 2.60 5.25
N LEU A 533 -2.05 3.52 6.13
CA LEU A 533 -2.14 3.37 7.59
C LEU A 533 -3.55 3.04 8.08
N SER A 534 -4.60 3.61 7.47
CA SER A 534 -5.98 3.47 7.94
C SER A 534 -6.45 2.02 7.95
N LEU A 535 -6.07 1.20 6.96
CA LEU A 535 -6.44 -0.21 6.90
C LEU A 535 -5.70 -1.07 7.92
N ARG A 536 -4.56 -0.59 8.46
CA ARG A 536 -3.83 -1.30 9.53
C ARG A 536 -4.62 -1.47 10.82
N ARG A 537 -5.72 -0.72 11.02
CA ARG A 537 -6.61 -0.85 12.18
C ARG A 537 -7.28 -2.23 12.28
N SER A 538 -7.57 -2.85 11.14
CA SER A 538 -8.34 -4.10 11.07
C SER A 538 -7.63 -5.23 10.37
N MET A 539 -6.49 -4.98 9.73
CA MET A 539 -5.70 -5.97 9.02
C MET A 539 -4.59 -6.55 9.88
N ASP A 540 -4.51 -7.87 9.92
CA ASP A 540 -3.39 -8.58 10.53
C ASP A 540 -2.14 -8.51 9.64
N LEU A 541 -2.34 -8.42 8.32
CA LEU A 541 -1.30 -8.50 7.33
C LEU A 541 -1.62 -7.60 6.12
N ASN A 542 -0.61 -6.94 5.59
CA ASN A 542 -0.64 -6.22 4.32
C ASN A 542 0.60 -6.61 3.51
N TYR A 543 0.60 -6.48 2.19
CA TYR A 543 1.82 -6.56 1.42
C TYR A 543 2.13 -5.24 0.70
N ASN A 544 3.29 -5.12 0.08
CA ASN A 544 3.77 -3.88 -0.48
C ASN A 544 4.39 -4.10 -1.85
N TYR A 545 3.92 -3.38 -2.87
CA TYR A 545 4.47 -3.42 -4.21
C TYR A 545 5.77 -2.62 -4.36
N ASP A 546 6.04 -1.66 -3.47
CA ASP A 546 7.24 -0.82 -3.58
C ASP A 546 8.51 -1.65 -3.50
N GLU A 547 8.52 -2.75 -2.75
CA GLU A 547 9.63 -3.69 -2.67
C GLU A 547 10.06 -4.20 -4.04
N GLN A 548 9.12 -4.38 -4.96
CA GLN A 548 9.38 -4.85 -6.32
C GLN A 548 10.12 -3.81 -7.18
N TRP A 549 9.74 -2.55 -7.05
CA TRP A 549 10.44 -1.46 -7.72
C TRP A 549 11.84 -1.26 -7.18
N LEU A 550 12.01 -1.38 -5.86
CA LEU A 550 13.28 -1.25 -5.17
C LEU A 550 14.25 -2.37 -5.55
N VAL A 551 13.77 -3.60 -5.66
CA VAL A 551 14.54 -4.75 -6.13
C VAL A 551 15.01 -4.52 -7.57
N THR A 552 14.17 -3.98 -8.43
CA THR A 552 14.56 -3.65 -9.80
C THR A 552 15.68 -2.61 -9.82
N ALA A 553 15.61 -1.57 -9.00
CA ALA A 553 16.66 -0.57 -8.89
C ALA A 553 17.98 -1.16 -8.33
N LEU A 554 17.89 -2.13 -7.43
CA LEU A 554 19.05 -2.83 -6.87
C LEU A 554 19.71 -3.72 -7.93
N ALA A 555 18.92 -4.56 -8.63
CA ALA A 555 19.42 -5.55 -9.59
C ALA A 555 19.80 -4.92 -10.94
N SER A 556 19.23 -3.78 -11.30
CA SER A 556 19.40 -3.12 -12.62
C SER A 556 19.87 -1.67 -12.45
N PRO A 557 21.17 -1.41 -12.28
CA PRO A 557 21.71 -0.08 -11.99
C PRO A 557 21.28 1.03 -12.96
N GLN A 558 20.99 0.70 -14.22
CA GLN A 558 20.51 1.64 -15.24
C GLN A 558 19.11 2.21 -14.94
N THR A 559 18.33 1.59 -14.06
CA THR A 559 17.01 2.05 -13.67
C THR A 559 17.02 3.01 -12.46
N ARG A 560 18.18 3.18 -11.83
CA ARG A 560 18.34 3.97 -10.61
C ARG A 560 18.05 5.45 -10.85
N LYS A 561 17.40 6.06 -9.87
CA LYS A 561 17.16 7.49 -9.82
C LYS A 561 18.12 8.12 -8.79
N PRO A 562 18.51 9.40 -8.95
CA PRO A 562 19.39 10.07 -7.99
C PRO A 562 18.86 10.09 -6.55
N TRP A 563 17.54 10.09 -6.42
CA TRP A 563 16.81 10.09 -5.15
C TRP A 563 16.35 8.69 -4.70
N GLY A 564 16.54 7.68 -5.53
CA GLY A 564 16.12 6.30 -5.27
C GLY A 564 17.19 5.45 -4.59
N ILE A 565 16.84 4.21 -4.32
CA ILE A 565 17.74 3.18 -3.78
C ILE A 565 18.84 2.88 -4.80
N SER A 566 20.06 2.74 -4.31
CA SER A 566 21.24 2.46 -5.11
C SER A 566 22.08 1.29 -4.62
N SER A 567 21.83 0.81 -3.40
CA SER A 567 22.61 -0.23 -2.73
C SER A 567 21.76 -1.17 -1.89
N ALA A 568 22.35 -2.28 -1.46
CA ALA A 568 21.71 -3.23 -0.54
C ALA A 568 21.46 -2.60 0.83
N LYS A 569 22.39 -1.78 1.31
CA LYS A 569 22.25 -1.04 2.56
C LYS A 569 21.15 0.03 2.48
N ASP A 570 21.02 0.73 1.34
CA ASP A 570 19.87 1.64 1.11
C ASP A 570 18.53 0.91 1.20
N LEU A 571 18.44 -0.32 0.64
CA LEU A 571 17.24 -1.14 0.73
C LEU A 571 16.94 -1.55 2.17
N ALA A 572 17.96 -1.98 2.92
CA ALA A 572 17.80 -2.33 4.34
C ALA A 572 17.32 -1.12 5.16
N SER A 573 17.92 0.05 4.96
CA SER A 573 17.51 1.29 5.60
C SER A 573 16.08 1.68 5.23
N TRP A 574 15.70 1.56 3.96
CA TRP A 574 14.35 1.87 3.51
C TRP A 574 13.29 0.97 4.16
N ILE A 575 13.55 -0.35 4.23
CA ILE A 575 12.64 -1.30 4.87
C ILE A 575 12.51 -0.98 6.37
N HIS A 576 13.64 -0.75 7.03
CA HIS A 576 13.68 -0.37 8.44
C HIS A 576 12.86 0.89 8.72
N ASP A 577 13.06 1.95 7.95
CA ASP A 577 12.41 3.23 8.14
C ASP A 577 10.90 3.15 7.87
N ARG A 578 10.49 2.43 6.80
CA ARG A 578 9.08 2.16 6.53
C ARG A 578 8.41 1.44 7.72
N ASP A 579 9.01 0.37 8.19
CA ASP A 579 8.44 -0.46 9.25
C ASP A 579 8.39 0.29 10.60
N SER A 580 9.36 1.17 10.84
CA SER A 580 9.44 1.95 12.07
C SER A 580 8.30 2.97 12.24
N VAL A 581 7.66 3.40 11.14
CA VAL A 581 6.53 4.34 11.13
C VAL A 581 5.18 3.68 10.84
N LEU A 582 5.12 2.36 10.79
CA LEU A 582 3.86 1.64 10.82
C LEU A 582 3.32 1.53 12.25
N PRO A 583 2.00 1.38 12.44
CA PRO A 583 1.46 1.11 13.77
C PRO A 583 2.15 -0.10 14.39
N ARG A 584 2.55 0.00 15.64
CA ARG A 584 3.29 -1.04 16.33
C ARG A 584 2.57 -2.40 16.27
N GLY A 585 3.27 -3.43 15.81
CA GLY A 585 2.72 -4.77 15.61
C GLY A 585 2.16 -5.01 14.19
N SER A 586 2.22 -4.04 13.30
CA SER A 586 1.90 -4.24 11.88
C SER A 586 2.82 -5.29 11.25
N MET A 587 2.27 -6.11 10.37
CA MET A 587 3.02 -7.10 9.60
C MET A 587 2.91 -6.81 8.11
N THR A 588 4.00 -7.03 7.40
CA THR A 588 4.06 -6.95 5.93
C THR A 588 4.41 -8.31 5.38
N ALA A 589 3.66 -8.80 4.38
CA ALA A 589 4.04 -9.95 3.59
C ALA A 589 5.04 -9.52 2.52
N HIS A 590 6.16 -10.24 2.46
CA HIS A 590 7.23 -9.98 1.52
C HIS A 590 7.19 -10.99 0.37
N HIS A 591 7.54 -10.56 -0.84
CA HIS A 591 7.53 -11.41 -2.03
C HIS A 591 8.54 -10.92 -3.06
N ILE A 592 8.88 -11.79 -4.01
CA ILE A 592 9.71 -11.45 -5.16
C ILE A 592 8.86 -11.38 -6.42
N ASP A 593 8.12 -12.44 -6.69
CA ASP A 593 7.13 -12.53 -7.74
C ASP A 593 5.74 -12.71 -7.09
N SER A 594 4.74 -11.99 -7.58
CA SER A 594 3.33 -12.18 -7.28
C SER A 594 2.54 -12.25 -8.58
N HIS A 595 1.29 -12.68 -8.54
CA HIS A 595 0.43 -12.67 -9.70
C HIS A 595 0.30 -11.27 -10.31
N ASP A 596 0.26 -10.20 -9.50
CA ASP A 596 0.17 -8.81 -9.96
C ASP A 596 1.46 -8.32 -10.60
N THR A 597 2.58 -8.46 -9.89
CA THR A 597 3.85 -7.89 -10.30
C THR A 597 4.43 -8.59 -11.54
N PHE A 598 4.09 -9.84 -11.76
CA PHE A 598 4.47 -10.59 -12.94
C PHE A 598 3.93 -9.94 -14.22
N TRP A 599 2.72 -9.37 -14.18
CA TRP A 599 2.03 -8.80 -15.35
C TRP A 599 2.38 -7.35 -15.64
N TRP A 600 3.08 -6.68 -14.78
CA TRP A 600 3.35 -5.26 -14.99
C TRP A 600 4.19 -5.03 -16.26
N PRO A 601 3.81 -4.04 -17.09
CA PRO A 601 4.46 -3.78 -18.37
C PRO A 601 5.95 -3.55 -18.26
N SER A 602 6.39 -2.87 -17.19
CA SER A 602 7.79 -2.60 -16.89
C SER A 602 8.65 -3.85 -16.67
N TRP A 603 8.02 -4.99 -16.39
CA TRP A 603 8.69 -6.26 -16.15
C TRP A 603 8.52 -7.26 -17.29
N GLY A 604 7.69 -6.95 -18.29
CA GLY A 604 7.58 -7.69 -19.52
C GLY A 604 7.05 -9.11 -19.37
N SER A 605 6.22 -9.40 -18.38
CA SER A 605 5.72 -10.76 -18.06
C SER A 605 6.83 -11.80 -17.90
N LYS A 606 7.90 -11.44 -17.23
CA LYS A 606 9.03 -12.33 -16.98
C LYS A 606 9.21 -12.54 -15.49
N TRP A 607 9.54 -13.76 -15.13
CA TRP A 607 9.97 -14.09 -13.78
C TRP A 607 11.22 -13.27 -13.42
N ARG A 608 11.40 -12.96 -12.14
CA ARG A 608 12.61 -12.28 -11.69
C ARG A 608 13.88 -13.07 -12.02
N ARG A 609 13.80 -14.43 -12.02
CA ARG A 609 14.91 -15.28 -12.44
C ARG A 609 15.29 -15.11 -13.92
N GLU A 610 14.32 -14.81 -14.78
CA GLU A 610 14.56 -14.51 -16.21
C GLU A 610 15.13 -13.10 -16.40
N GLN A 611 14.78 -12.17 -15.53
CA GLN A 611 15.26 -10.78 -15.60
C GLN A 611 16.65 -10.60 -14.98
N PHE A 612 16.89 -11.21 -13.82
CA PHE A 612 18.08 -10.96 -12.99
C PHE A 612 19.01 -12.18 -12.89
N GLY A 613 18.59 -13.33 -13.41
CA GLY A 613 19.28 -14.61 -13.25
C GLY A 613 18.96 -15.33 -11.94
N VAL A 614 19.01 -16.66 -11.98
CA VAL A 614 18.68 -17.52 -10.83
C VAL A 614 19.56 -17.20 -9.62
N GLU A 615 20.87 -16.98 -9.81
CA GLU A 615 21.79 -16.67 -8.72
C GLU A 615 21.37 -15.40 -7.94
N TYR A 616 20.93 -14.37 -8.65
CA TYR A 616 20.47 -13.14 -8.00
C TYR A 616 19.15 -13.35 -7.29
N VAL A 617 18.22 -14.11 -7.88
CA VAL A 617 16.93 -14.42 -7.26
C VAL A 617 17.11 -15.27 -6.00
N ARG A 618 18.11 -16.17 -5.93
CA ARG A 618 18.46 -16.88 -4.70
C ARG A 618 18.80 -15.91 -3.56
N LEU A 619 19.57 -14.84 -3.84
CA LEU A 619 19.88 -13.80 -2.84
C LEU A 619 18.63 -13.03 -2.42
N LEU A 620 17.78 -12.64 -3.37
CA LEU A 620 16.53 -11.96 -3.07
C LEU A 620 15.57 -12.83 -2.28
N THR A 621 15.50 -14.13 -2.58
CA THR A 621 14.67 -15.09 -1.83
C THR A 621 15.11 -15.20 -0.39
N LEU A 622 16.41 -15.25 -0.13
CA LEU A 622 16.94 -15.22 1.24
C LEU A 622 16.68 -13.89 1.93
N MET A 623 16.86 -12.78 1.22
CA MET A 623 16.59 -11.44 1.72
C MET A 623 15.13 -11.28 2.14
N PHE A 624 14.19 -11.45 1.21
CA PHE A 624 12.77 -11.22 1.47
C PHE A 624 12.12 -12.37 2.27
N GLY A 625 12.58 -13.60 2.07
CA GLY A 625 12.12 -14.77 2.82
C GLY A 625 12.46 -14.71 4.31
N LEU A 626 13.52 -14.00 4.66
CA LEU A 626 13.98 -13.82 6.04
C LEU A 626 13.78 -12.38 6.57
N LEU A 627 12.91 -11.58 5.97
CA LEU A 627 12.43 -10.35 6.59
C LEU A 627 11.38 -10.66 7.69
N PRO A 628 11.17 -9.73 8.65
CA PRO A 628 10.11 -9.85 9.65
C PRO A 628 8.73 -9.88 8.99
N GLY A 629 7.97 -10.94 9.19
CA GLY A 629 6.65 -11.14 8.58
C GLY A 629 6.62 -12.33 7.64
N PRO A 630 5.45 -12.67 7.05
CA PRO A 630 5.32 -13.80 6.14
C PRO A 630 6.06 -13.57 4.83
N PHE A 631 6.45 -14.70 4.20
CA PHE A 631 6.95 -14.71 2.84
C PHE A 631 5.93 -15.32 1.90
N MET A 632 5.60 -14.61 0.83
CA MET A 632 4.64 -15.04 -0.19
C MET A 632 5.36 -15.37 -1.48
N MET A 633 4.92 -16.40 -2.17
CA MET A 633 5.46 -16.81 -3.46
C MET A 633 4.34 -17.24 -4.40
N PHE A 634 4.35 -16.66 -5.58
CA PHE A 634 3.46 -17.03 -6.65
C PHE A 634 3.90 -18.37 -7.30
N ILE A 635 2.95 -19.22 -7.60
CA ILE A 635 3.18 -20.52 -8.25
C ILE A 635 4.08 -20.38 -9.48
N GLY A 636 5.14 -21.18 -9.53
CA GLY A 636 6.20 -21.11 -10.55
C GLY A 636 7.38 -20.23 -10.16
N GLY A 637 7.26 -19.38 -9.14
CA GLY A 637 8.36 -18.60 -8.58
C GLY A 637 9.42 -19.43 -7.86
N GLU A 638 9.08 -20.65 -7.45
CA GLU A 638 9.96 -21.59 -6.75
C GLU A 638 11.03 -22.21 -7.64
N GLU A 639 10.88 -22.17 -8.95
CA GLU A 639 11.79 -22.83 -9.89
C GLU A 639 13.24 -22.33 -9.79
N GLY A 640 14.16 -23.24 -9.51
CA GLY A 640 15.61 -22.98 -9.34
C GLY A 640 16.03 -22.50 -7.96
N ILE A 641 15.08 -22.44 -7.00
CA ILE A 641 15.33 -22.05 -5.61
C ILE A 641 14.72 -23.01 -4.59
N GLU A 642 14.21 -24.15 -5.06
CA GLU A 642 13.46 -25.14 -4.25
C GLU A 642 14.27 -25.63 -3.05
N ASP A 643 15.58 -25.72 -3.19
CA ASP A 643 16.50 -26.17 -2.13
C ASP A 643 16.61 -25.16 -0.97
N LEU A 644 16.33 -23.87 -1.21
CA LEU A 644 16.40 -22.82 -0.17
C LEU A 644 15.14 -22.77 0.68
N LEU A 645 13.98 -23.05 0.10
CA LEU A 645 12.68 -22.80 0.72
C LEU A 645 12.47 -23.56 2.03
N PRO A 646 12.81 -24.86 2.14
CA PRO A 646 12.68 -25.57 3.42
C PRO A 646 13.57 -25.02 4.53
N ALA A 647 14.78 -24.54 4.19
CA ALA A 647 15.68 -23.93 5.16
C ALA A 647 15.15 -22.57 5.63
N ILE A 648 14.65 -21.74 4.73
CA ILE A 648 13.97 -20.48 5.06
C ILE A 648 12.79 -20.75 6.00
N ALA A 649 11.93 -21.71 5.66
CA ALA A 649 10.78 -22.09 6.48
C ALA A 649 11.22 -22.53 7.89
N SER A 650 12.28 -23.32 8.00
CA SER A 650 12.83 -23.77 9.29
C SER A 650 13.34 -22.60 10.14
N ILE A 651 14.05 -21.65 9.53
CA ILE A 651 14.57 -20.46 10.22
C ILE A 651 13.40 -19.59 10.69
N LYS A 652 12.37 -19.38 9.85
CA LYS A 652 11.20 -18.58 10.20
C LYS A 652 10.39 -19.16 11.36
N GLN A 653 10.40 -20.49 11.56
CA GLN A 653 9.75 -21.14 12.70
C GLN A 653 10.57 -21.07 13.99
N ASN A 654 11.80 -20.58 13.95
CA ASN A 654 12.63 -20.40 15.14
C ASN A 654 12.11 -19.24 15.99
N GLU A 655 12.02 -19.41 17.30
CA GLU A 655 11.55 -18.39 18.24
C GLU A 655 12.37 -17.09 18.20
N ILE A 656 13.68 -17.17 17.93
CA ILE A 656 14.54 -15.98 17.76
C ILE A 656 14.02 -15.16 16.58
N TRP A 657 13.57 -15.80 15.49
CA TRP A 657 13.05 -15.13 14.32
C TRP A 657 11.62 -14.62 14.52
N THR A 658 10.77 -15.37 15.24
CA THR A 658 9.38 -14.97 15.48
C THR A 658 9.21 -13.94 16.58
N ASP A 659 9.97 -14.05 17.67
CA ASP A 659 9.73 -13.26 18.89
C ASP A 659 10.87 -12.29 19.20
N GLY A 660 12.02 -12.47 18.55
CA GLY A 660 13.21 -11.63 18.74
C GLY A 660 13.05 -10.20 18.22
N SER A 661 13.93 -9.34 18.72
CA SER A 661 14.12 -7.98 18.24
C SER A 661 15.08 -7.96 17.05
N SER A 662 14.89 -6.99 16.16
CA SER A 662 15.70 -6.82 14.94
C SER A 662 16.81 -5.80 15.15
N HIS A 663 18.02 -6.13 14.74
CA HIS A 663 19.14 -5.19 14.57
C HIS A 663 19.53 -5.15 13.10
N TRP A 664 19.43 -3.97 12.49
CA TRP A 664 19.78 -3.74 11.10
C TRP A 664 21.22 -3.27 10.98
N TRP A 665 21.97 -3.82 10.04
CA TRP A 665 23.38 -3.47 9.78
C TRP A 665 23.45 -2.23 8.90
N LEU A 666 23.32 -1.06 9.52
CA LEU A 666 23.23 0.24 8.86
C LEU A 666 24.41 1.17 9.19
N SER A 667 25.37 0.72 9.96
CA SER A 667 26.52 1.54 10.35
C SER A 667 27.44 1.88 9.18
N THR A 668 28.36 2.80 9.41
CA THR A 668 29.40 3.15 8.42
C THR A 668 30.41 2.03 8.18
N TYR A 669 30.47 1.02 9.05
CA TYR A 669 31.33 -0.14 8.88
C TYR A 669 30.79 -1.15 7.89
N THR A 670 29.48 -1.22 7.73
CA THR A 670 28.84 -2.09 6.75
C THR A 670 28.94 -1.49 5.36
N PRO A 671 29.54 -2.22 4.38
CA PRO A 671 29.62 -1.74 2.99
C PRO A 671 28.23 -1.63 2.33
N ASP A 672 28.11 -0.75 1.34
CA ASP A 672 26.85 -0.49 0.63
C ASP A 672 26.27 -1.73 -0.08
N ASP A 673 27.12 -2.63 -0.57
CA ASP A 673 26.70 -3.86 -1.25
C ASP A 673 26.29 -4.99 -0.29
N ILE A 674 26.32 -4.75 1.02
CA ILE A 674 25.93 -5.73 2.04
C ILE A 674 24.54 -5.40 2.59
N PHE A 675 23.66 -6.40 2.54
CA PHE A 675 22.40 -6.41 3.30
C PHE A 675 22.62 -7.21 4.58
N GLY A 676 22.35 -6.61 5.74
CA GLY A 676 22.54 -7.26 7.03
C GLY A 676 21.34 -7.08 7.96
N LEU A 677 20.90 -8.17 8.55
CA LEU A 677 19.82 -8.21 9.53
C LEU A 677 20.09 -9.28 10.59
N THR A 678 20.01 -8.91 11.85
CA THR A 678 20.13 -9.80 12.99
C THR A 678 18.83 -9.81 13.78
N HIS A 679 18.30 -10.99 14.08
CA HIS A 679 17.26 -11.17 15.09
C HIS A 679 17.90 -11.73 16.36
N HIS A 680 17.57 -11.18 17.51
CA HIS A 680 18.07 -11.66 18.79
C HIS A 680 16.94 -11.81 19.82
N LEU A 681 17.04 -12.84 20.62
CA LEU A 681 16.14 -13.11 21.73
C LEU A 681 17.00 -13.57 22.92
N GLU A 682 16.94 -12.80 24.00
CA GLU A 682 17.81 -13.00 25.16
C GLU A 682 19.29 -13.01 24.76
N ASP A 683 20.00 -14.10 25.02
CA ASP A 683 21.43 -14.30 24.74
C ASP A 683 21.74 -15.02 23.42
N ARG A 684 20.73 -15.19 22.57
CA ARG A 684 20.83 -15.90 21.27
C ARG A 684 20.46 -15.01 20.11
N ALA A 685 21.14 -15.21 18.99
CA ALA A 685 20.86 -14.45 17.77
C ALA A 685 20.97 -15.31 16.51
N ILE A 686 20.28 -14.85 15.48
CA ILE A 686 20.41 -15.32 14.08
C ILE A 686 20.68 -14.11 13.20
N THR A 687 21.77 -14.16 12.45
CA THR A 687 22.18 -13.08 11.54
C THR A 687 22.13 -13.53 10.10
N LEU A 688 21.47 -12.75 9.27
CA LEU A 688 21.48 -12.84 7.81
C LEU A 688 22.42 -11.79 7.25
N LEU A 689 23.38 -12.20 6.40
CA LEU A 689 24.26 -11.31 5.65
C LEU A 689 24.27 -11.71 4.18
N ILE A 690 24.11 -10.74 3.29
CA ILE A 690 24.06 -10.95 1.84
C ILE A 690 25.00 -9.96 1.15
N ASN A 691 25.92 -10.49 0.36
CA ASN A 691 26.72 -9.72 -0.59
C ASN A 691 26.07 -9.78 -1.98
N VAL A 692 25.47 -8.67 -2.41
CA VAL A 692 24.84 -8.58 -3.73
C VAL A 692 25.81 -8.28 -4.87
N SER A 693 27.06 -7.95 -4.54
CA SER A 693 28.06 -7.56 -5.53
C SER A 693 28.76 -8.74 -6.18
N GLU A 694 29.44 -8.48 -7.28
CA GLU A 694 30.29 -9.45 -8.00
C GLU A 694 31.73 -9.51 -7.46
N ARG A 695 31.96 -8.90 -6.28
CA ARG A 695 33.29 -8.82 -5.65
C ARG A 695 33.26 -9.51 -4.30
N VAL A 696 34.40 -9.99 -3.88
CA VAL A 696 34.62 -10.37 -2.48
C VAL A 696 34.50 -9.11 -1.62
N MET A 697 33.64 -9.14 -0.59
CA MET A 697 33.47 -8.05 0.35
C MET A 697 34.16 -8.40 1.66
N ARG A 698 35.00 -7.47 2.15
CA ARG A 698 35.72 -7.63 3.40
C ARG A 698 35.46 -6.41 4.29
N PHE A 699 34.99 -6.63 5.51
CA PHE A 699 34.59 -5.56 6.43
C PHE A 699 34.54 -6.04 7.86
N ASP A 700 34.62 -5.12 8.81
CA ASP A 700 34.51 -5.40 10.24
C ASP A 700 33.05 -5.75 10.59
N SER A 701 32.86 -6.77 11.40
CA SER A 701 31.52 -7.15 11.88
C SER A 701 31.00 -6.08 12.85
N GLU A 702 29.71 -5.70 12.69
CA GLU A 702 29.03 -4.79 13.62
C GLU A 702 28.74 -5.44 14.99
N ILE A 703 28.73 -6.75 15.05
CA ILE A 703 28.45 -7.53 16.25
C ILE A 703 29.47 -8.66 16.40
N PRO A 704 29.71 -9.17 17.62
CA PRO A 704 30.56 -10.35 17.83
C PRO A 704 29.97 -11.59 17.13
N LEU A 705 30.78 -12.29 16.35
CA LEU A 705 30.39 -13.51 15.63
C LEU A 705 31.34 -14.70 15.91
N GLU A 706 32.14 -14.63 16.97
CA GLU A 706 33.15 -15.66 17.28
C GLU A 706 32.55 -17.04 17.54
N SER A 707 31.33 -17.09 18.08
CA SER A 707 30.57 -18.33 18.32
C SER A 707 29.68 -18.76 17.16
N ALA A 708 29.76 -18.07 16.00
CA ALA A 708 28.83 -18.25 14.91
C ALA A 708 28.90 -19.63 14.26
N ASN A 709 27.73 -20.24 14.10
CA ASN A 709 27.52 -21.49 13.38
C ASN A 709 26.60 -21.28 12.18
N PRO A 710 26.93 -21.79 11.00
CA PRO A 710 26.10 -21.61 9.82
C PRO A 710 24.81 -22.44 9.91
N LEU A 711 23.67 -21.78 9.73
CA LEU A 711 22.36 -22.42 9.53
C LEU A 711 22.06 -22.61 8.04
N LEU A 712 22.51 -21.66 7.19
CA LEU A 712 22.35 -21.71 5.75
C LEU A 712 23.53 -21.04 5.07
N LEU A 713 24.00 -21.63 3.99
CA LEU A 713 25.07 -21.09 3.15
C LEU A 713 24.63 -21.14 1.67
N ASN A 714 24.66 -19.97 1.03
CA ASN A 714 24.58 -19.82 -0.42
C ASN A 714 25.84 -19.05 -0.87
N GLY A 715 26.96 -19.75 -1.03
CA GLY A 715 28.30 -19.22 -1.24
C GLY A 715 29.23 -19.53 -0.07
N SER A 716 30.31 -18.76 0.09
CA SER A 716 31.31 -18.99 1.15
C SER A 716 31.58 -17.72 1.95
N TYR A 717 32.03 -17.91 3.19
CA TYR A 717 32.48 -16.83 4.07
C TYR A 717 33.71 -17.25 4.84
N ALA A 718 34.44 -16.26 5.33
CA ALA A 718 35.46 -16.42 6.36
C ALA A 718 35.30 -15.35 7.44
N LEU A 719 35.56 -15.72 8.67
CA LEU A 719 35.60 -14.81 9.82
C LEU A 719 36.95 -14.92 10.51
N ASN A 720 37.70 -13.84 10.51
CA ASN A 720 39.05 -13.80 11.12
C ASN A 720 39.20 -12.53 11.95
N ASN A 721 39.35 -12.69 13.27
CA ASN A 721 39.54 -11.57 14.20
C ASN A 721 38.49 -10.44 14.05
N GLY A 722 37.21 -10.80 13.95
CA GLY A 722 36.11 -9.85 13.79
C GLY A 722 35.94 -9.31 12.36
N VAL A 723 36.82 -9.66 11.41
CA VAL A 723 36.70 -9.28 10.00
C VAL A 723 35.96 -10.36 9.23
N LEU A 724 34.85 -10.00 8.62
CA LEU A 724 34.07 -10.83 7.71
C LEU A 724 34.60 -10.72 6.28
N GLU A 725 34.66 -11.86 5.60
CA GLU A 725 34.89 -11.93 4.17
C GLU A 725 33.77 -12.75 3.54
N LEU A 726 33.01 -12.15 2.62
CA LEU A 726 31.91 -12.78 1.90
C LEU A 726 32.27 -12.92 0.42
N SER A 727 32.09 -14.11 -0.12
CA SER A 727 32.29 -14.34 -1.57
C SER A 727 31.31 -13.52 -2.40
N PRO A 728 31.59 -13.32 -3.70
CA PRO A 728 30.66 -12.65 -4.61
C PRO A 728 29.30 -13.33 -4.64
N ARG A 729 28.22 -12.54 -4.72
CA ARG A 729 26.83 -13.04 -4.83
C ARG A 729 26.53 -14.16 -3.83
N SER A 730 26.80 -13.91 -2.57
CA SER A 730 26.65 -14.88 -1.50
C SER A 730 25.69 -14.41 -0.42
N ALA A 731 25.09 -15.37 0.25
CA ALA A 731 24.26 -15.15 1.42
C ALA A 731 24.57 -16.18 2.48
N ILE A 732 24.64 -15.74 3.73
CA ILE A 732 24.87 -16.61 4.89
C ILE A 732 23.85 -16.33 5.99
N VAL A 733 23.42 -17.37 6.67
CA VAL A 733 22.63 -17.25 7.90
C VAL A 733 23.40 -17.96 9.01
N LEU A 734 23.69 -17.20 10.07
CA LEU A 734 24.50 -17.66 11.20
C LEU A 734 23.69 -17.63 12.49
N SER A 735 23.75 -18.69 13.29
CA SER A 735 23.33 -18.64 14.70
C SER A 735 24.56 -18.36 15.59
N HIS A 736 24.39 -17.51 16.60
CA HIS A 736 25.47 -17.15 17.53
C HIS A 736 24.92 -16.64 18.86
N ASP A 737 25.81 -16.44 19.82
CA ASP A 737 25.47 -15.80 21.09
C ASP A 737 25.26 -14.30 20.86
N TRP A 738 24.32 -13.72 21.61
CA TRP A 738 24.04 -12.27 21.63
C TRP A 738 24.53 -11.70 22.97
N MET A 739 25.41 -10.71 22.96
CA MET A 739 25.95 -10.09 24.15
C MET A 739 25.35 -8.71 24.43
#